data_1c2a3bcae10f0df04f38f87f6be04115
#
_entry.id   1c2a3bcae10f0df04f38f87f6be04115
#
_cell.length_a   1.000
_cell.length_b   1.000
_cell.length_c   1.000
_cell.angle_alpha   90.00
_cell.angle_beta   90.00
_cell.angle_gamma   90.00
#
_symmetry.space_group_name_H-M   'P 1'
#
loop_
_entity.id
_entity.type
_entity.pdbx_description
1 polymer ?
#
loop_
_entity_poly.entity_id
_entity_poly.type
_entity_poly.pdbx_seq_one_letter_code
_entity_poly.pdbx_strand_id
1 'polypeptide(L)'
;MTPERWQQLKTLAGTVSRLAAENRDGFLQQSCAEDLTARRGIEALAGFHEQETRNLPNQTVGSYTTCIGAPEPLSHERWQMVEQFFQSAIELEPEKRAAWLAQACRGDEALRQEVEALLVYQEAAGGMIAGAIQGAASLLAHDAAGFFEKARFAPGTLLAGRYRIVGLLGRGGMGEVYRADDLKLGQSVALKFLTEAMSQDRAMLARFHSEVRVARQVTHANICRVHDIGEVPTRQGTLHFLSMEYIDGEDLSSLLRRIGRLPADKAVEIANQLCAGLAAAHDAGILHRDLKPANVMIDGRGRVRITDFGLAGLAEQFRGQEVMAGTPAYMAPEQLAGREVTTRSDIYALGLVLYEIFTGRRVFEASSLDELRHLHESSAPTNPSLHVREIDPQVEKLILRCLEKDPARRPASAIQVAAALPGNDPLAAALAAGETPSPEIVAAATNEGALRPGVAVACLLTTVLVLGVLLWTAKSVTLHERVPLQKSPEVLAERARTLCQKFGYNDAPTDSAYGITQERNYWEYGFLAQAPAGFWQRIKSGQPLTLYFWYRQSPRYLVAKSFFMGDVSLPDPPADVPGMVSLSLDPRGRLVELQAVPPQIIEPASQSAAPDWASVFAEAGLDFTRFTSANPQWTPPNFADKQVAWQGRHPDHPDVPIRVEAASWQNRPVYFRIVAPWDKARRQEAGALSSRRQAGDILSTITWVAVLIGGLYLARRNLRAGRGDRKGGFRMALAIFLLSLGGMLLRAHHVPTSDELQILYEALSYALFQSFLAWMFYQALEPYVRRYWPRLLISWTRLLAGEVRNPMIGRDVLIGGMLGLIGHPLTIWGTRLLATRLGIEESPISTRNTLSFGGTRHVIAHFLSSLPEAVFDGLGCLLFLLLIYLLLRREWLATAAAWLLMYVILALLFTVSWSDRLLYLVQAAAVVVAVSRFGLLAVIVYMLFFALSFDYPLTLDFSRFYVSNGWFVIGVMLALSGGGFYISLGGQKVFAGKLPGEQLD
;
A
#
# COMPACT_ATOMS: atom_id res chain seq x y z
N MET A 1 -15.14 -43.08 -24.41
CA MET A 1 -14.67 -41.65 -24.43
C MET A 1 -13.75 -41.48 -23.23
N THR A 2 -12.51 -40.99 -23.45
CA THR A 2 -11.63 -40.73 -22.29
C THR A 2 -12.14 -39.52 -21.51
N PRO A 3 -11.90 -39.42 -20.21
CA PRO A 3 -12.28 -38.25 -19.41
C PRO A 3 -11.77 -36.92 -19.99
N GLU A 4 -10.62 -36.95 -20.68
CA GLU A 4 -10.02 -35.80 -21.34
C GLU A 4 -10.81 -35.31 -22.54
N ARG A 5 -11.28 -36.27 -23.36
CA ARG A 5 -12.10 -36.00 -24.58
C ARG A 5 -13.48 -35.46 -24.17
N TRP A 6 -14.01 -35.93 -23.07
CA TRP A 6 -15.25 -35.44 -22.46
C TRP A 6 -15.09 -34.00 -21.97
N GLN A 7 -13.98 -33.65 -21.30
CA GLN A 7 -13.66 -32.28 -20.89
C GLN A 7 -13.46 -31.35 -22.09
N GLN A 8 -12.85 -31.83 -23.16
CA GLN A 8 -12.72 -31.05 -24.41
C GLN A 8 -14.08 -30.73 -25.02
N LEU A 9 -14.98 -31.72 -25.12
CA LEU A 9 -16.34 -31.51 -25.65
C LEU A 9 -17.13 -30.54 -24.74
N LYS A 10 -17.00 -30.65 -23.43
CA LYS A 10 -17.62 -29.75 -22.45
C LYS A 10 -17.10 -28.33 -22.58
N THR A 11 -15.81 -28.15 -22.78
CA THR A 11 -15.17 -26.85 -22.99
C THR A 11 -15.61 -26.20 -24.30
N LEU A 12 -15.68 -26.99 -25.40
CA LEU A 12 -16.18 -26.54 -26.70
C LEU A 12 -17.67 -26.19 -26.65
N ALA A 13 -18.47 -26.98 -25.95
CA ALA A 13 -19.89 -26.70 -25.76
C ALA A 13 -20.13 -25.42 -24.96
N GLY A 14 -19.32 -25.18 -23.90
CA GLY A 14 -19.32 -23.94 -23.13
C GLY A 14 -18.87 -22.72 -23.93
N THR A 15 -18.04 -22.92 -24.96
CA THR A 15 -17.63 -21.85 -25.89
C THR A 15 -18.74 -21.55 -26.89
N VAL A 16 -19.36 -22.58 -27.44
CA VAL A 16 -20.48 -22.47 -28.39
C VAL A 16 -21.69 -21.81 -27.75
N SER A 17 -22.00 -22.11 -26.47
CA SER A 17 -23.12 -21.51 -25.76
C SER A 17 -22.95 -19.98 -25.53
N ARG A 18 -21.71 -19.48 -25.55
CA ARG A 18 -21.37 -18.05 -25.38
C ARG A 18 -21.31 -17.27 -26.69
N LEU A 19 -21.29 -17.98 -27.85
CA LEU A 19 -21.26 -17.34 -29.15
C LEU A 19 -22.67 -16.91 -29.58
N ALA A 20 -22.76 -15.75 -30.24
CA ALA A 20 -24.00 -15.36 -30.92
C ALA A 20 -24.43 -16.41 -31.95
N ALA A 21 -25.76 -16.60 -32.10
CA ALA A 21 -26.33 -17.69 -32.91
C ALA A 21 -25.78 -17.73 -34.34
N GLU A 22 -25.48 -16.57 -34.92
CA GLU A 22 -24.95 -16.40 -36.28
C GLU A 22 -23.51 -16.92 -36.44
N ASN A 23 -22.74 -17.05 -35.38
CA ASN A 23 -21.34 -17.46 -35.43
C ASN A 23 -21.10 -18.91 -34.97
N ARG A 24 -22.13 -19.60 -34.50
CA ARG A 24 -22.04 -20.97 -33.98
C ARG A 24 -21.74 -22.01 -35.03
N ASP A 25 -22.44 -21.95 -36.17
CA ASP A 25 -22.25 -22.89 -37.26
C ASP A 25 -20.86 -22.80 -37.89
N GLY A 26 -20.33 -21.59 -38.04
CA GLY A 26 -18.98 -21.39 -38.55
C GLY A 26 -17.92 -21.93 -37.59
N PHE A 27 -18.10 -21.70 -36.26
CA PHE A 27 -17.20 -22.21 -35.25
C PHE A 27 -17.24 -23.75 -35.15
N LEU A 28 -18.45 -24.36 -35.22
CA LEU A 28 -18.64 -25.82 -35.23
C LEU A 28 -18.05 -26.48 -36.49
N GLN A 29 -18.18 -25.87 -37.67
CA GLN A 29 -17.53 -26.33 -38.89
C GLN A 29 -15.99 -26.29 -38.77
N GLN A 30 -15.43 -25.25 -38.18
CA GLN A 30 -13.98 -25.09 -38.04
C GLN A 30 -13.40 -26.00 -36.95
N SER A 31 -14.13 -26.21 -35.84
CA SER A 31 -13.65 -26.98 -34.68
C SER A 31 -13.89 -28.50 -34.81
N CYS A 32 -14.85 -28.94 -35.64
CA CYS A 32 -15.24 -30.33 -35.78
C CYS A 32 -15.05 -30.87 -37.22
N ALA A 33 -14.48 -30.07 -38.13
CA ALA A 33 -14.15 -30.29 -39.54
C ALA A 33 -14.88 -31.45 -40.29
N GLU A 34 -14.75 -32.73 -39.90
CA GLU A 34 -15.38 -33.89 -40.49
C GLU A 34 -16.09 -34.83 -39.50
N ASP A 35 -16.09 -34.49 -38.17
CA ASP A 35 -16.67 -35.33 -37.11
C ASP A 35 -18.10 -34.88 -36.76
N LEU A 36 -19.06 -35.35 -37.57
CA LEU A 36 -20.50 -35.12 -37.39
C LEU A 36 -21.04 -35.57 -36.04
N THR A 37 -20.38 -36.53 -35.40
CA THR A 37 -20.79 -37.09 -34.11
C THR A 37 -20.33 -36.20 -32.95
N ALA A 38 -19.12 -35.63 -33.04
CA ALA A 38 -18.62 -34.64 -32.10
C ALA A 38 -19.45 -33.35 -32.20
N ARG A 39 -19.83 -32.94 -33.38
CA ARG A 39 -20.68 -31.75 -33.61
C ARG A 39 -22.05 -31.90 -32.91
N ARG A 40 -22.76 -33.05 -33.07
CA ARG A 40 -24.03 -33.32 -32.39
C ARG A 40 -23.88 -33.37 -30.85
N GLY A 41 -22.77 -33.91 -30.33
CA GLY A 41 -22.47 -33.95 -28.92
C GLY A 41 -22.25 -32.56 -28.34
N ILE A 42 -21.57 -31.66 -29.04
CA ILE A 42 -21.32 -30.28 -28.63
C ILE A 42 -22.61 -29.45 -28.69
N GLU A 43 -23.43 -29.63 -29.71
CA GLU A 43 -24.73 -28.96 -29.85
C GLU A 43 -25.70 -29.33 -28.70
N ALA A 44 -25.74 -30.62 -28.33
CA ALA A 44 -26.54 -31.10 -27.20
C ALA A 44 -26.06 -30.54 -25.86
N LEU A 45 -24.74 -30.50 -25.62
CA LEU A 45 -24.14 -29.94 -24.43
C LEU A 45 -24.25 -28.41 -24.33
N ALA A 46 -24.20 -27.69 -25.46
CA ALA A 46 -24.37 -26.26 -25.51
C ALA A 46 -25.82 -25.85 -25.17
N GLY A 47 -26.83 -26.62 -25.64
CA GLY A 47 -28.23 -26.43 -25.24
C GLY A 47 -28.48 -26.62 -23.75
N PHE A 48 -27.74 -27.53 -23.10
CA PHE A 48 -27.78 -27.73 -21.64
C PHE A 48 -27.20 -26.55 -20.88
N HIS A 49 -26.09 -25.99 -21.32
CA HIS A 49 -25.48 -24.79 -20.68
C HIS A 49 -26.34 -23.54 -20.77
N GLU A 50 -27.13 -23.38 -21.80
CA GLU A 50 -28.11 -22.30 -21.96
C GLU A 50 -29.28 -22.39 -20.96
N GLN A 51 -29.68 -23.59 -20.56
CA GLN A 51 -30.70 -23.80 -19.55
C GLN A 51 -30.20 -23.53 -18.12
N GLU A 52 -28.98 -23.88 -17.79
CA GLU A 52 -28.36 -23.56 -16.48
C GLU A 52 -28.24 -22.04 -16.27
N THR A 53 -27.96 -21.26 -17.31
CA THR A 53 -27.88 -19.79 -17.23
C THR A 53 -29.24 -19.09 -17.21
N ARG A 54 -30.32 -19.75 -17.65
CA ARG A 54 -31.69 -19.20 -17.61
C ARG A 54 -32.41 -19.32 -16.26
N ASN A 55 -31.93 -20.18 -15.37
CA ASN A 55 -32.53 -20.40 -14.04
C ASN A 55 -32.03 -19.46 -12.95
N LEU A 56 -31.31 -18.38 -13.29
CA LEU A 56 -31.04 -17.26 -12.39
C LEU A 56 -32.08 -16.14 -12.64
N PRO A 57 -32.77 -15.65 -11.60
CA PRO A 57 -33.85 -14.69 -11.79
C PRO A 57 -33.31 -13.30 -12.12
N ASN A 58 -33.52 -12.79 -13.33
CA ASN A 58 -33.89 -11.41 -13.58
C ASN A 58 -34.20 -11.09 -15.05
N GLN A 59 -35.45 -10.75 -15.23
CA GLN A 59 -36.07 -9.62 -15.94
C GLN A 59 -35.58 -9.17 -17.31
N THR A 60 -36.55 -9.31 -18.24
CA THR A 60 -36.95 -8.42 -19.36
C THR A 60 -35.91 -8.26 -20.52
N VAL A 61 -36.23 -8.44 -21.75
CA VAL A 61 -37.38 -8.11 -22.65
C VAL A 61 -37.22 -8.85 -23.98
N GLY A 62 -38.32 -9.39 -24.49
CA GLY A 62 -38.85 -9.16 -25.82
C GLY A 62 -38.39 -10.02 -26.98
N SER A 63 -39.17 -10.99 -27.29
CA SER A 63 -39.95 -11.30 -28.51
C SER A 63 -39.23 -11.76 -29.79
N TYR A 64 -39.79 -12.92 -30.24
CA TYR A 64 -40.09 -13.42 -31.62
C TYR A 64 -38.87 -14.02 -32.38
N THR A 65 -38.89 -15.15 -33.03
CA THR A 65 -39.98 -15.84 -33.71
C THR A 65 -39.53 -17.26 -34.00
N THR A 66 -40.47 -18.21 -33.94
CA THR A 66 -40.49 -19.58 -34.37
C THR A 66 -39.82 -19.88 -35.73
N CYS A 67 -39.12 -21.04 -35.81
CA CYS A 67 -39.39 -22.07 -36.81
C CYS A 67 -38.58 -23.35 -36.61
N ILE A 68 -39.31 -24.45 -36.48
CA ILE A 68 -39.09 -25.82 -36.96
C ILE A 68 -37.90 -26.64 -36.37
N GLY A 69 -38.26 -27.55 -35.45
CA GLY A 69 -37.71 -28.92 -35.44
C GLY A 69 -36.27 -29.11 -34.89
N ALA A 70 -35.95 -28.55 -33.72
CA ALA A 70 -34.84 -29.03 -32.88
C ALA A 70 -35.40 -29.96 -31.80
N PRO A 71 -34.74 -31.11 -31.48
CA PRO A 71 -35.15 -31.93 -30.36
C PRO A 71 -35.10 -31.10 -29.07
N GLU A 72 -36.11 -31.29 -28.20
CA GLU A 72 -36.18 -30.59 -26.90
C GLU A 72 -34.87 -30.81 -26.12
N PRO A 73 -34.33 -29.77 -25.48
CA PRO A 73 -33.14 -29.93 -24.65
C PRO A 73 -33.45 -30.81 -23.44
N LEU A 74 -32.59 -31.80 -23.23
CA LEU A 74 -32.68 -32.77 -22.15
C LEU A 74 -32.71 -32.04 -20.80
N SER A 75 -33.67 -32.40 -19.91
CA SER A 75 -33.70 -31.89 -18.54
C SER A 75 -32.48 -32.40 -17.76
N HIS A 76 -32.12 -31.70 -16.68
CA HIS A 76 -31.00 -32.10 -15.82
C HIS A 76 -31.15 -33.55 -15.30
N GLU A 77 -32.39 -33.92 -14.91
CA GLU A 77 -32.72 -35.28 -14.48
C GLU A 77 -32.57 -36.30 -15.60
N ARG A 78 -32.97 -35.96 -16.81
CA ARG A 78 -32.85 -36.86 -18.00
C ARG A 78 -31.36 -37.05 -18.35
N TRP A 79 -30.54 -36.04 -18.28
CA TRP A 79 -29.10 -36.12 -18.47
C TRP A 79 -28.40 -36.99 -17.45
N GLN A 80 -28.75 -36.90 -16.18
CA GLN A 80 -28.22 -37.78 -15.14
C GLN A 80 -28.58 -39.25 -15.39
N MET A 81 -29.77 -39.53 -15.89
CA MET A 81 -30.17 -40.87 -16.28
C MET A 81 -29.36 -41.37 -17.50
N VAL A 82 -29.13 -40.55 -18.50
CA VAL A 82 -28.28 -40.90 -19.66
C VAL A 82 -26.86 -41.21 -19.22
N GLU A 83 -26.27 -40.41 -18.36
CA GLU A 83 -24.91 -40.58 -17.81
C GLU A 83 -24.83 -41.88 -16.96
N GLN A 84 -25.81 -42.12 -16.10
CA GLN A 84 -25.84 -43.33 -15.27
C GLN A 84 -25.97 -44.58 -16.09
N PHE A 85 -26.89 -44.62 -17.09
CA PHE A 85 -27.05 -45.78 -17.96
C PHE A 85 -25.87 -45.99 -18.86
N PHE A 86 -25.23 -44.94 -19.37
CA PHE A 86 -24.02 -45.02 -20.13
C PHE A 86 -22.87 -45.65 -19.35
N GLN A 87 -22.64 -45.18 -18.12
CA GLN A 87 -21.61 -45.73 -17.23
C GLN A 87 -21.88 -47.21 -16.90
N SER A 88 -23.12 -47.57 -16.60
CA SER A 88 -23.49 -48.97 -16.32
C SER A 88 -23.38 -49.88 -17.57
N ALA A 89 -23.68 -49.35 -18.76
CA ALA A 89 -23.55 -50.11 -19.99
C ALA A 89 -22.09 -50.33 -20.40
N ILE A 90 -21.18 -49.41 -20.09
CA ILE A 90 -19.74 -49.57 -20.39
C ILE A 90 -19.11 -50.72 -19.60
N GLU A 91 -19.54 -50.94 -18.40
CA GLU A 91 -19.02 -52.00 -17.54
C GLU A 91 -19.44 -53.42 -17.99
N LEU A 92 -20.41 -53.53 -18.94
CA LEU A 92 -20.89 -54.78 -19.50
C LEU A 92 -20.12 -55.19 -20.76
N GLU A 93 -20.00 -56.49 -20.99
CA GLU A 93 -19.49 -57.05 -22.26
C GLU A 93 -20.33 -56.55 -23.47
N PRO A 94 -19.72 -56.22 -24.60
CA PRO A 94 -20.41 -55.59 -25.77
C PRO A 94 -21.69 -56.37 -26.17
N GLU A 95 -21.66 -57.69 -26.15
CA GLU A 95 -22.79 -58.55 -26.54
C GLU A 95 -23.99 -58.47 -25.60
N LYS A 96 -23.80 -58.05 -24.34
CA LYS A 96 -24.84 -57.94 -23.31
C LYS A 96 -25.44 -56.53 -23.18
N ARG A 97 -24.79 -55.51 -23.77
CA ARG A 97 -25.18 -54.11 -23.65
C ARG A 97 -26.56 -53.81 -24.23
N ALA A 98 -26.83 -54.28 -25.45
CA ALA A 98 -28.11 -54.05 -26.13
C ALA A 98 -29.30 -54.65 -25.35
N ALA A 99 -29.17 -55.88 -24.84
CA ALA A 99 -30.21 -56.53 -24.06
C ALA A 99 -30.45 -55.84 -22.70
N TRP A 100 -29.38 -55.37 -22.04
CA TRP A 100 -29.45 -54.64 -20.79
C TRP A 100 -30.08 -53.24 -20.97
N LEU A 101 -29.71 -52.48 -22.05
CA LEU A 101 -30.29 -51.20 -22.38
C LEU A 101 -31.78 -51.31 -22.68
N ALA A 102 -32.19 -52.31 -23.41
CA ALA A 102 -33.60 -52.57 -23.70
C ALA A 102 -34.44 -52.85 -22.43
N GLN A 103 -33.82 -53.44 -21.42
CA GLN A 103 -34.47 -53.69 -20.14
C GLN A 103 -34.38 -52.51 -19.16
N ALA A 104 -33.28 -51.81 -19.14
CA ALA A 104 -33.04 -50.65 -18.24
C ALA A 104 -33.84 -49.39 -18.64
N CYS A 105 -33.95 -49.13 -19.94
CA CYS A 105 -34.67 -47.95 -20.46
C CYS A 105 -36.20 -48.14 -20.60
N ARG A 106 -36.78 -49.27 -20.20
CA ARG A 106 -38.19 -49.69 -20.14
C ARG A 106 -39.19 -48.69 -20.76
N GLY A 107 -39.27 -48.66 -22.10
CA GLY A 107 -40.29 -47.86 -22.81
C GLY A 107 -39.87 -46.43 -23.19
N ASP A 108 -38.69 -45.96 -22.79
CA ASP A 108 -38.13 -44.70 -23.22
C ASP A 108 -37.11 -44.97 -24.33
N GLU A 109 -37.65 -45.12 -25.55
CA GLU A 109 -36.85 -45.38 -26.75
C GLU A 109 -35.87 -44.23 -27.09
N ALA A 110 -36.23 -43.01 -26.71
CA ALA A 110 -35.36 -41.83 -26.90
C ALA A 110 -34.14 -41.88 -25.96
N LEU A 111 -34.33 -42.27 -24.67
CA LEU A 111 -33.23 -42.46 -23.71
C LEU A 111 -32.29 -43.59 -24.18
N ARG A 112 -32.85 -44.70 -24.73
CA ARG A 112 -32.07 -45.80 -25.28
C ARG A 112 -31.20 -45.35 -26.43
N GLN A 113 -31.77 -44.64 -27.40
CA GLN A 113 -31.04 -44.15 -28.57
C GLN A 113 -29.95 -43.13 -28.15
N GLU A 114 -30.19 -42.31 -27.15
CA GLU A 114 -29.21 -41.36 -26.62
C GLU A 114 -28.00 -42.08 -26.00
N VAL A 115 -28.23 -43.13 -25.23
CA VAL A 115 -27.15 -43.94 -24.64
C VAL A 115 -26.43 -44.80 -25.68
N GLU A 116 -27.15 -45.41 -26.64
CA GLU A 116 -26.57 -46.20 -27.76
C GLU A 116 -25.70 -45.31 -28.65
N ALA A 117 -26.09 -44.08 -28.93
CA ALA A 117 -25.29 -43.15 -29.73
C ALA A 117 -23.95 -42.83 -29.04
N LEU A 118 -23.95 -42.70 -27.71
CA LEU A 118 -22.72 -42.51 -26.93
C LEU A 118 -21.82 -43.75 -26.90
N LEU A 119 -22.38 -44.97 -26.88
CA LEU A 119 -21.64 -46.23 -26.94
C LEU A 119 -21.00 -46.49 -28.28
N VAL A 120 -21.70 -46.22 -29.42
CA VAL A 120 -21.16 -46.31 -30.78
C VAL A 120 -19.99 -45.37 -30.98
N TYR A 121 -20.08 -44.16 -30.40
CA TYR A 121 -18.98 -43.20 -30.45
C TYR A 121 -17.74 -43.71 -29.71
N GLN A 122 -17.92 -44.41 -28.61
CA GLN A 122 -16.82 -45.00 -27.84
C GLN A 122 -16.12 -46.14 -28.58
N GLU A 123 -16.87 -46.99 -29.26
CA GLU A 123 -16.32 -48.10 -30.04
C GLU A 123 -15.54 -47.63 -31.27
N ALA A 124 -16.01 -46.62 -31.95
CA ALA A 124 -15.32 -46.02 -33.10
C ALA A 124 -13.97 -45.33 -32.67
N ALA A 125 -13.91 -44.77 -31.48
CA ALA A 125 -12.69 -44.15 -30.94
C ALA A 125 -11.67 -45.18 -30.39
N GLY A 126 -12.13 -46.39 -29.98
CA GLY A 126 -11.27 -47.44 -29.41
C GLY A 126 -10.42 -48.19 -30.45
N GLY A 127 -10.84 -48.25 -31.73
CA GLY A 127 -10.14 -49.02 -32.73
C GLY A 127 -8.79 -48.45 -33.20
N MET A 128 -8.53 -47.15 -33.07
CA MET A 128 -7.26 -46.52 -33.44
C MET A 128 -6.20 -46.54 -32.31
N ILE A 129 -6.60 -46.72 -31.06
CA ILE A 129 -5.72 -46.73 -29.90
C ILE A 129 -5.22 -48.13 -29.56
N ALA A 130 -5.98 -49.19 -29.91
CA ALA A 130 -5.60 -50.59 -29.61
C ALA A 130 -4.32 -51.03 -30.35
N GLY A 131 -4.05 -50.52 -31.56
CA GLY A 131 -2.84 -50.82 -32.31
C GLY A 131 -1.56 -50.19 -31.75
N ALA A 132 -1.69 -49.02 -31.15
CA ALA A 132 -0.56 -48.31 -30.52
C ALA A 132 -0.23 -48.87 -29.10
N ILE A 133 -1.23 -49.39 -28.37
CA ILE A 133 -1.06 -49.94 -27.02
C ILE A 133 -0.47 -51.37 -27.07
N GLN A 134 -0.77 -52.19 -28.10
CA GLN A 134 -0.18 -53.51 -28.22
C GLN A 134 1.32 -53.49 -28.52
N GLY A 135 1.81 -52.44 -29.22
CA GLY A 135 3.24 -52.24 -29.48
C GLY A 135 3.99 -51.74 -28.23
N ALA A 136 3.33 -50.93 -27.38
CA ALA A 136 3.92 -50.43 -26.13
C ALA A 136 3.86 -51.43 -24.97
N ALA A 137 2.80 -52.29 -24.92
CA ALA A 137 2.65 -53.27 -23.87
C ALA A 137 3.66 -54.41 -23.93
N SER A 138 4.17 -54.79 -25.13
CA SER A 138 5.21 -55.81 -25.27
C SER A 138 6.61 -55.34 -24.85
N LEU A 139 6.88 -54.03 -24.93
CA LEU A 139 8.13 -53.40 -24.48
C LEU A 139 8.11 -53.17 -22.94
N LEU A 140 6.94 -52.86 -22.36
CA LEU A 140 6.78 -52.63 -20.92
C LEU A 140 6.69 -53.92 -20.10
N ALA A 141 6.27 -55.04 -20.66
CA ALA A 141 6.19 -56.33 -19.96
C ALA A 141 7.56 -56.92 -19.64
N HIS A 142 8.62 -56.60 -20.41
CA HIS A 142 10.00 -57.09 -20.16
C HIS A 142 10.71 -56.29 -19.04
N ASP A 143 10.41 -54.99 -18.86
CA ASP A 143 11.00 -54.17 -17.79
C ASP A 143 10.23 -54.29 -16.48
N ALA A 144 8.92 -54.52 -16.53
CA ALA A 144 8.06 -54.58 -15.32
C ALA A 144 8.31 -55.85 -14.46
N ALA A 145 8.64 -56.99 -15.09
CA ALA A 145 8.88 -58.23 -14.36
C ALA A 145 10.13 -58.17 -13.45
N GLY A 146 11.16 -57.43 -13.87
CA GLY A 146 12.36 -57.20 -13.04
C GLY A 146 12.20 -56.18 -11.92
N PHE A 147 11.20 -55.29 -12.04
CA PHE A 147 10.97 -54.23 -11.07
C PHE A 147 10.18 -54.66 -9.83
N PHE A 148 9.26 -55.63 -10.00
CA PHE A 148 8.43 -56.19 -8.91
C PHE A 148 9.14 -57.21 -8.00
N GLU A 149 10.22 -57.84 -8.48
CA GLU A 149 10.95 -58.85 -7.67
C GLU A 149 11.80 -58.26 -6.51
N LYS A 150 11.95 -56.96 -6.45
CA LYS A 150 12.79 -56.24 -5.43
C LYS A 150 12.05 -55.23 -4.56
N ALA A 151 10.74 -55.11 -4.63
CA ALA A 151 9.97 -54.22 -3.77
C ALA A 151 9.86 -54.80 -2.35
N ARG A 152 10.13 -53.97 -1.31
CA ARG A 152 10.08 -54.35 0.08
C ARG A 152 8.67 -54.73 0.53
N PHE A 153 7.63 -54.06 0.02
CA PHE A 153 6.22 -54.32 0.34
C PHE A 153 5.45 -54.71 -0.89
N ALA A 154 4.78 -55.84 -0.83
CA ALA A 154 3.91 -56.32 -1.90
C ALA A 154 2.58 -55.53 -1.93
N PRO A 155 1.97 -55.37 -3.14
CA PRO A 155 0.61 -54.82 -3.23
C PRO A 155 -0.37 -55.55 -2.32
N GLY A 156 -1.28 -54.82 -1.65
CA GLY A 156 -2.21 -55.33 -0.66
C GLY A 156 -1.70 -55.37 0.78
N THR A 157 -0.37 -55.14 1.00
CA THR A 157 0.21 -55.09 2.36
C THR A 157 -0.43 -53.93 3.14
N LEU A 158 -0.89 -54.23 4.38
CA LEU A 158 -1.44 -53.21 5.29
C LEU A 158 -0.35 -52.74 6.27
N LEU A 159 -0.01 -51.48 6.21
CA LEU A 159 1.00 -50.83 7.04
C LEU A 159 0.35 -49.99 8.14
N ALA A 160 0.89 -50.11 9.38
CA ALA A 160 0.40 -49.42 10.57
C ALA A 160 -1.14 -49.51 10.78
N GLY A 161 -1.79 -50.59 10.26
CA GLY A 161 -3.24 -50.78 10.33
C GLY A 161 -4.07 -49.71 9.61
N ARG A 162 -3.43 -48.88 8.76
CA ARG A 162 -4.04 -47.72 8.11
C ARG A 162 -3.81 -47.63 6.60
N TYR A 163 -2.60 -47.91 6.13
CA TYR A 163 -2.21 -47.69 4.75
C TYR A 163 -2.12 -49.01 3.99
N ARG A 164 -2.95 -49.19 2.98
CA ARG A 164 -2.91 -50.33 2.08
C ARG A 164 -2.02 -50.03 0.88
N ILE A 165 -0.92 -50.72 0.73
CA ILE A 165 0.01 -50.55 -0.39
C ILE A 165 -0.69 -50.92 -1.71
N VAL A 166 -0.65 -50.04 -2.67
CA VAL A 166 -1.13 -50.25 -4.05
C VAL A 166 0.02 -50.68 -4.98
N GLY A 167 1.20 -50.05 -4.85
CA GLY A 167 2.36 -50.37 -5.65
C GLY A 167 3.53 -49.45 -5.39
N LEU A 168 4.72 -49.84 -5.87
CA LEU A 168 5.93 -49.05 -5.81
C LEU A 168 5.88 -47.97 -6.90
N LEU A 169 6.08 -46.68 -6.50
CA LEU A 169 6.16 -45.55 -7.41
C LEU A 169 7.59 -45.25 -7.85
N GLY A 170 8.57 -45.46 -6.99
CA GLY A 170 9.97 -45.21 -7.29
C GLY A 170 10.92 -45.63 -6.18
N ARG A 171 12.20 -45.82 -6.54
CA ARG A 171 13.31 -46.13 -5.66
C ARG A 171 14.47 -45.18 -5.91
N GLY A 172 15.00 -44.59 -4.87
CA GLY A 172 16.13 -43.64 -4.99
C GLY A 172 17.07 -43.69 -3.81
N GLY A 173 18.08 -42.87 -3.79
CA GLY A 173 19.10 -42.83 -2.75
C GLY A 173 18.57 -42.54 -1.33
N MET A 174 17.39 -41.93 -1.21
CA MET A 174 16.75 -41.63 0.07
C MET A 174 15.73 -42.68 0.49
N GLY A 175 15.47 -43.73 -0.31
CA GLY A 175 14.53 -44.76 0.01
C GLY A 175 13.50 -45.09 -1.08
N GLU A 176 12.42 -45.74 -0.70
CA GLU A 176 11.37 -46.21 -1.61
C GLU A 176 10.09 -45.38 -1.43
N VAL A 177 9.39 -45.07 -2.52
CA VAL A 177 8.11 -44.36 -2.50
C VAL A 177 7.01 -45.31 -2.99
N TYR A 178 5.97 -45.48 -2.21
CA TYR A 178 4.83 -46.33 -2.54
C TYR A 178 3.56 -45.50 -2.69
N ARG A 179 2.69 -45.90 -3.63
CA ARG A 179 1.28 -45.51 -3.62
C ARG A 179 0.57 -46.38 -2.61
N ALA A 180 -0.23 -45.77 -1.74
CA ALA A 180 -1.06 -46.47 -0.77
C ALA A 180 -2.42 -45.80 -0.64
N ASP A 181 -3.42 -46.57 -0.20
CA ASP A 181 -4.74 -46.06 0.16
C ASP A 181 -4.80 -45.87 1.68
N ASP A 182 -5.06 -44.64 2.12
CA ASP A 182 -5.35 -44.35 3.52
C ASP A 182 -6.77 -44.79 3.86
N LEU A 183 -6.92 -45.91 4.51
CA LEU A 183 -8.23 -46.54 4.86
C LEU A 183 -9.03 -45.73 5.88
N LYS A 184 -8.37 -44.81 6.63
CA LYS A 184 -9.06 -43.93 7.59
C LYS A 184 -9.63 -42.69 6.91
N LEU A 185 -8.94 -42.15 5.89
CA LEU A 185 -9.33 -40.91 5.20
C LEU A 185 -10.01 -41.20 3.84
N GLY A 186 -9.96 -42.44 3.34
CA GLY A 186 -10.57 -42.83 2.07
C GLY A 186 -9.90 -42.19 0.84
N GLN A 187 -8.59 -41.90 0.93
CA GLN A 187 -7.86 -41.22 -0.17
C GLN A 187 -6.52 -41.91 -0.46
N SER A 188 -6.07 -41.81 -1.73
CA SER A 188 -4.74 -42.30 -2.10
C SER A 188 -3.66 -41.32 -1.61
N VAL A 189 -2.56 -41.88 -1.08
CA VAL A 189 -1.39 -41.14 -0.57
C VAL A 189 -0.10 -41.73 -1.14
N ALA A 190 0.98 -40.95 -1.13
CA ALA A 190 2.31 -41.44 -1.37
C ALA A 190 3.05 -41.63 -0.02
N LEU A 191 3.66 -42.82 0.16
CA LEU A 191 4.44 -43.14 1.35
C LEU A 191 5.91 -43.24 0.97
N LYS A 192 6.74 -42.30 1.47
CA LYS A 192 8.19 -42.27 1.24
C LYS A 192 8.90 -42.87 2.47
N PHE A 193 9.53 -44.03 2.29
CA PHE A 193 10.26 -44.71 3.36
C PHE A 193 11.71 -44.23 3.43
N LEU A 194 12.20 -43.99 4.62
CA LEU A 194 13.60 -43.72 4.86
C LEU A 194 14.41 -45.01 4.70
N THR A 195 15.69 -44.89 4.30
CA THR A 195 16.59 -46.05 4.32
C THR A 195 16.81 -46.54 5.74
N GLU A 196 17.21 -47.80 5.88
CA GLU A 196 17.49 -48.40 7.20
C GLU A 196 18.59 -47.64 7.94
N ALA A 197 19.64 -47.24 7.24
CA ALA A 197 20.73 -46.46 7.82
C ALA A 197 20.26 -45.14 8.41
N MET A 198 19.35 -44.43 7.72
CA MET A 198 18.75 -43.18 8.23
C MET A 198 17.79 -43.44 9.39
N SER A 199 17.05 -44.54 9.37
CA SER A 199 16.07 -44.91 10.44
C SER A 199 16.78 -45.31 11.74
N GLN A 200 18.05 -45.75 11.69
CA GLN A 200 18.85 -46.17 12.85
C GLN A 200 19.65 -45.03 13.50
N ASP A 201 19.87 -43.91 12.77
CA ASP A 201 20.59 -42.76 13.30
C ASP A 201 19.63 -41.76 13.99
N ARG A 202 19.77 -41.69 15.34
CA ARG A 202 18.91 -40.80 16.17
C ARG A 202 19.06 -39.32 15.82
N ALA A 203 20.22 -38.84 15.44
CA ALA A 203 20.44 -37.45 15.14
C ALA A 203 19.81 -37.08 13.79
N MET A 204 19.92 -37.96 12.80
CA MET A 204 19.26 -37.82 11.50
C MET A 204 17.74 -37.90 11.62
N LEU A 205 17.25 -38.80 12.42
CA LEU A 205 15.83 -38.96 12.66
C LEU A 205 15.22 -37.73 13.34
N ALA A 206 15.90 -37.13 14.32
CA ALA A 206 15.48 -35.92 14.99
C ALA A 206 15.44 -34.72 13.99
N ARG A 207 16.42 -34.64 13.10
CA ARG A 207 16.44 -33.65 12.01
C ARG A 207 15.29 -33.86 11.01
N PHE A 208 15.08 -35.08 10.56
CA PHE A 208 13.97 -35.44 9.70
C PHE A 208 12.64 -35.01 10.29
N HIS A 209 12.39 -35.34 11.57
CA HIS A 209 11.17 -34.89 12.26
C HIS A 209 11.04 -33.36 12.32
N SER A 210 12.16 -32.66 12.51
CA SER A 210 12.16 -31.19 12.52
C SER A 210 11.84 -30.61 11.14
N GLU A 211 12.47 -31.10 10.08
CA GLU A 211 12.26 -30.62 8.70
C GLU A 211 10.83 -30.90 8.21
N VAL A 212 10.31 -32.10 8.48
CA VAL A 212 8.92 -32.45 8.15
C VAL A 212 7.91 -31.57 8.91
N ARG A 213 8.18 -31.25 10.19
CA ARG A 213 7.32 -30.36 10.98
C ARG A 213 7.23 -28.97 10.36
N VAL A 214 8.34 -28.48 9.82
CA VAL A 214 8.40 -27.17 9.14
C VAL A 214 7.73 -27.26 7.76
N ALA A 215 8.04 -28.30 6.97
CA ALA A 215 7.45 -28.51 5.64
C ALA A 215 5.90 -28.63 5.69
N ARG A 216 5.36 -29.26 6.74
CA ARG A 216 3.90 -29.40 6.96
C ARG A 216 3.17 -28.06 7.13
N GLN A 217 3.86 -26.98 7.51
CA GLN A 217 3.26 -25.67 7.69
C GLN A 217 2.98 -24.96 6.34
N VAL A 218 3.64 -25.38 5.27
CA VAL A 218 3.44 -24.78 3.95
C VAL A 218 2.28 -25.48 3.24
N THR A 219 1.24 -24.71 2.94
CA THR A 219 0.12 -25.17 2.13
C THR A 219 -0.02 -24.24 0.93
N HIS A 220 0.33 -24.74 -0.25
CA HIS A 220 0.25 -24.01 -1.51
C HIS A 220 -0.17 -24.92 -2.65
N ALA A 221 -0.86 -24.37 -3.66
CA ALA A 221 -1.34 -25.14 -4.80
C ALA A 221 -0.22 -25.81 -5.64
N ASN A 222 0.99 -25.29 -5.61
CA ASN A 222 2.14 -25.82 -6.34
C ASN A 222 3.18 -26.52 -5.45
N ILE A 223 2.82 -26.89 -4.22
CA ILE A 223 3.66 -27.66 -3.30
C ILE A 223 2.93 -28.95 -2.95
N CYS A 224 3.63 -30.07 -3.00
CA CYS A 224 3.14 -31.36 -2.54
C CYS A 224 2.87 -31.31 -1.03
N ARG A 225 1.65 -31.60 -0.63
CA ARG A 225 1.24 -31.51 0.77
C ARG A 225 1.78 -32.69 1.57
N VAL A 226 2.49 -32.39 2.64
CA VAL A 226 2.92 -33.37 3.63
C VAL A 226 1.79 -33.58 4.64
N HIS A 227 1.41 -34.86 4.87
CA HIS A 227 0.34 -35.20 5.78
C HIS A 227 0.87 -35.56 7.17
N ASP A 228 1.70 -36.63 7.27
CA ASP A 228 2.12 -37.15 8.55
C ASP A 228 3.41 -37.98 8.46
N ILE A 229 4.01 -38.28 9.61
CA ILE A 229 5.11 -39.22 9.78
C ILE A 229 4.55 -40.47 10.41
N GLY A 230 4.93 -41.61 9.87
CA GLY A 230 4.54 -42.92 10.43
C GLY A 230 5.74 -43.84 10.66
N GLU A 231 5.50 -44.89 11.45
CA GLU A 231 6.49 -45.86 11.79
C GLU A 231 5.92 -47.27 11.53
N VAL A 232 6.77 -48.17 11.04
CA VAL A 232 6.41 -49.58 10.85
C VAL A 232 7.49 -50.46 11.46
N PRO A 233 7.15 -51.30 12.44
CA PRO A 233 8.09 -52.28 12.97
C PRO A 233 8.38 -53.38 11.93
N THR A 234 9.68 -53.64 11.68
CA THR A 234 10.13 -54.74 10.81
C THR A 234 11.05 -55.68 11.57
N ARG A 235 11.39 -56.83 10.96
CA ARG A 235 12.32 -57.79 11.58
C ARG A 235 13.73 -57.24 11.80
N GLN A 236 14.08 -56.15 11.11
CA GLN A 236 15.40 -55.51 11.13
C GLN A 236 15.42 -54.17 11.92
N GLY A 237 14.29 -53.77 12.51
CA GLY A 237 14.13 -52.50 13.23
C GLY A 237 12.90 -51.75 12.83
N THR A 238 12.73 -50.53 13.36
CA THR A 238 11.61 -49.65 13.00
C THR A 238 11.95 -48.85 11.76
N LEU A 239 11.10 -48.89 10.73
CA LEU A 239 11.19 -48.06 9.55
C LEU A 239 10.28 -46.84 9.69
N HIS A 240 10.83 -45.70 9.39
CA HIS A 240 10.11 -44.41 9.35
C HIS A 240 9.69 -44.08 7.93
N PHE A 241 8.48 -43.55 7.79
CA PHE A 241 7.97 -43.09 6.50
C PHE A 241 7.26 -41.73 6.60
N LEU A 242 7.26 -41.03 5.50
CA LEU A 242 6.52 -39.77 5.30
C LEU A 242 5.26 -40.09 4.49
N SER A 243 4.08 -39.67 4.97
CA SER A 243 2.84 -39.70 4.21
C SER A 243 2.62 -38.31 3.57
N MET A 244 2.37 -38.32 2.29
CA MET A 244 2.18 -37.08 1.50
C MET A 244 1.09 -37.27 0.41
N GLU A 245 0.67 -36.16 -0.19
CA GLU A 245 -0.29 -36.12 -1.27
C GLU A 245 0.17 -37.04 -2.42
N TYR A 246 -0.71 -37.92 -2.88
CA TYR A 246 -0.46 -38.67 -4.11
C TYR A 246 -0.81 -37.79 -5.31
N ILE A 247 0.17 -37.59 -6.20
CA ILE A 247 0.02 -36.80 -7.42
C ILE A 247 -0.11 -37.77 -8.59
N ASP A 248 -1.28 -37.77 -9.22
CA ASP A 248 -1.53 -38.57 -10.43
C ASP A 248 -0.96 -37.83 -11.63
N GLY A 249 0.27 -38.16 -11.99
CA GLY A 249 1.02 -37.48 -13.04
C GLY A 249 2.43 -38.02 -13.21
N GLU A 250 3.26 -37.32 -13.97
CA GLU A 250 4.66 -37.67 -14.22
C GLU A 250 5.62 -36.59 -13.72
N ASP A 251 6.85 -36.94 -13.41
CA ASP A 251 7.89 -35.97 -13.06
C ASP A 251 8.41 -35.25 -14.31
N LEU A 252 8.85 -34.01 -14.14
CA LEU A 252 9.32 -33.15 -15.22
C LEU A 252 10.55 -33.73 -15.93
N SER A 253 11.42 -34.50 -15.25
CA SER A 253 12.58 -35.15 -15.86
C SER A 253 12.14 -36.23 -16.84
N SER A 254 11.13 -37.03 -16.49
CA SER A 254 10.55 -38.06 -17.35
C SER A 254 9.83 -37.45 -18.54
N LEU A 255 9.09 -36.34 -18.29
CA LEU A 255 8.44 -35.57 -19.38
C LEU A 255 9.49 -35.04 -20.37
N LEU A 256 10.53 -34.35 -19.87
CA LEU A 256 11.58 -33.79 -20.73
C LEU A 256 12.36 -34.85 -21.52
N ARG A 257 12.64 -36.01 -20.91
CA ARG A 257 13.22 -37.15 -21.64
C ARG A 257 12.37 -37.66 -22.77
N ARG A 258 11.05 -37.60 -22.59
CA ARG A 258 10.09 -38.11 -23.60
C ARG A 258 9.85 -37.15 -24.75
N ILE A 259 9.77 -35.83 -24.46
CA ILE A 259 9.39 -34.82 -25.47
C ILE A 259 10.54 -33.90 -25.90
N GLY A 260 11.68 -33.97 -25.22
CA GLY A 260 12.84 -33.11 -25.44
C GLY A 260 12.68 -31.77 -24.72
N ARG A 261 12.04 -30.78 -25.34
CA ARG A 261 11.74 -29.46 -24.74
C ARG A 261 10.25 -29.21 -24.70
N LEU A 262 9.84 -28.33 -23.82
CA LEU A 262 8.45 -27.88 -23.75
C LEU A 262 8.17 -26.80 -24.82
N PRO A 263 6.94 -26.71 -25.35
CA PRO A 263 6.47 -25.56 -26.09
C PRO A 263 6.56 -24.30 -25.26
N ALA A 264 6.91 -23.15 -25.88
CA ALA A 264 7.22 -21.91 -25.16
C ALA A 264 6.12 -21.48 -24.18
N ASP A 265 4.85 -21.57 -24.60
CA ASP A 265 3.70 -21.20 -23.75
C ASP A 265 3.59 -22.10 -22.52
N LYS A 266 3.80 -23.42 -22.70
CA LYS A 266 3.78 -24.39 -21.60
C LYS A 266 4.99 -24.28 -20.69
N ALA A 267 6.15 -23.95 -21.26
CA ALA A 267 7.36 -23.67 -20.51
C ALA A 267 7.16 -22.45 -19.56
N VAL A 268 6.55 -21.38 -20.06
CA VAL A 268 6.21 -20.19 -19.28
C VAL A 268 5.17 -20.53 -18.20
N GLU A 269 4.13 -21.28 -18.52
CA GLU A 269 3.10 -21.70 -17.57
C GLU A 269 3.69 -22.52 -16.41
N ILE A 270 4.53 -23.50 -16.70
CA ILE A 270 5.21 -24.33 -15.71
C ILE A 270 6.22 -23.52 -14.90
N ALA A 271 6.99 -22.65 -15.56
CA ALA A 271 7.94 -21.76 -14.90
C ALA A 271 7.26 -20.87 -13.84
N ASN A 272 6.06 -20.36 -14.16
CA ASN A 272 5.27 -19.56 -13.22
C ASN A 272 4.81 -20.33 -12.03
N GLN A 273 4.29 -21.53 -12.24
CA GLN A 273 3.84 -22.40 -11.17
C GLN A 273 5.01 -22.83 -10.27
N LEU A 274 6.20 -23.09 -10.83
CA LEU A 274 7.42 -23.34 -10.08
C LEU A 274 7.81 -22.14 -9.22
N CYS A 275 7.83 -20.96 -9.81
CA CYS A 275 8.14 -19.72 -9.10
C CYS A 275 7.15 -19.47 -7.95
N ALA A 276 5.86 -19.68 -8.16
CA ALA A 276 4.83 -19.49 -7.14
C ALA A 276 5.00 -20.46 -5.96
N GLY A 277 5.23 -21.74 -6.24
CA GLY A 277 5.49 -22.73 -5.20
C GLY A 277 6.77 -22.45 -4.41
N LEU A 278 7.85 -22.13 -5.11
CA LEU A 278 9.15 -21.84 -4.47
C LEU A 278 9.07 -20.57 -3.61
N ALA A 279 8.38 -19.53 -4.08
CA ALA A 279 8.15 -18.31 -3.33
C ALA A 279 7.37 -18.56 -2.04
N ALA A 280 6.31 -19.36 -2.09
CA ALA A 280 5.51 -19.70 -0.91
C ALA A 280 6.34 -20.47 0.14
N ALA A 281 7.26 -21.32 -0.29
CA ALA A 281 8.20 -21.98 0.62
C ALA A 281 9.19 -21.00 1.26
N HIS A 282 9.77 -20.11 0.44
CA HIS A 282 10.71 -19.08 0.92
C HIS A 282 10.06 -18.10 1.91
N ASP A 283 8.81 -17.70 1.68
CA ASP A 283 8.04 -16.85 2.59
C ASP A 283 7.81 -17.52 3.96
N ALA A 284 7.70 -18.85 3.98
CA ALA A 284 7.64 -19.63 5.21
C ALA A 284 9.02 -19.92 5.85
N GLY A 285 10.09 -19.38 5.25
CA GLY A 285 11.47 -19.60 5.73
C GLY A 285 12.06 -20.95 5.35
N ILE A 286 11.49 -21.66 4.37
CA ILE A 286 11.90 -23.00 3.94
C ILE A 286 12.67 -22.90 2.63
N LEU A 287 13.89 -23.44 2.61
CA LEU A 287 14.70 -23.63 1.41
C LEU A 287 14.51 -25.03 0.84
N HIS A 288 14.43 -25.14 -0.50
CA HIS A 288 14.29 -26.44 -1.17
C HIS A 288 15.58 -27.26 -1.15
N ARG A 289 16.70 -26.62 -1.47
CA ARG A 289 18.07 -27.16 -1.49
C ARG A 289 18.37 -28.25 -2.54
N ASP A 290 17.36 -28.93 -3.09
CA ASP A 290 17.51 -29.99 -4.11
C ASP A 290 16.48 -29.83 -5.23
N LEU A 291 16.27 -28.59 -5.72
CA LEU A 291 15.35 -28.33 -6.81
C LEU A 291 15.93 -28.87 -8.14
N LYS A 292 15.23 -29.84 -8.72
CA LYS A 292 15.59 -30.49 -9.98
C LYS A 292 14.33 -31.00 -10.69
N PRO A 293 14.36 -31.30 -11.99
CA PRO A 293 13.19 -31.79 -12.72
C PRO A 293 12.54 -33.04 -12.15
N ALA A 294 13.30 -33.94 -11.53
CA ALA A 294 12.74 -35.15 -10.88
C ALA A 294 11.93 -34.86 -9.61
N ASN A 295 12.11 -33.69 -8.98
CA ASN A 295 11.37 -33.26 -7.80
C ASN A 295 10.20 -32.33 -8.15
N VAL A 296 9.84 -32.25 -9.45
CA VAL A 296 8.74 -31.45 -9.96
C VAL A 296 7.73 -32.39 -10.63
N MET A 297 6.58 -32.60 -10.01
CA MET A 297 5.49 -33.41 -10.55
C MET A 297 4.51 -32.55 -11.36
N ILE A 298 4.02 -33.06 -12.47
CA ILE A 298 2.99 -32.41 -13.30
C ILE A 298 1.79 -33.36 -13.34
N ASP A 299 0.66 -32.91 -12.81
CA ASP A 299 -0.57 -33.72 -12.79
C ASP A 299 -1.25 -33.74 -14.18
N GLY A 300 -2.23 -34.66 -14.36
CA GLY A 300 -2.97 -34.79 -15.63
C GLY A 300 -3.74 -33.53 -16.08
N ARG A 301 -3.77 -32.48 -15.23
CA ARG A 301 -4.35 -31.16 -15.55
C ARG A 301 -3.31 -30.09 -15.86
N GLY A 302 -2.03 -30.47 -15.93
CA GLY A 302 -0.90 -29.54 -16.19
C GLY A 302 -0.51 -28.70 -14.94
N ARG A 303 -0.95 -29.08 -13.73
CA ARG A 303 -0.58 -28.37 -12.52
C ARG A 303 0.71 -28.93 -11.95
N VAL A 304 1.62 -27.99 -11.62
CA VAL A 304 2.90 -28.31 -11.02
C VAL A 304 2.78 -28.52 -9.51
N ARG A 305 3.46 -29.56 -9.00
CA ARG A 305 3.67 -29.82 -7.57
C ARG A 305 5.16 -30.01 -7.33
N ILE A 306 5.74 -29.12 -6.53
CA ILE A 306 7.12 -29.28 -6.08
C ILE A 306 7.13 -30.26 -4.89
N THR A 307 7.98 -31.29 -4.97
CA THR A 307 8.10 -32.35 -3.95
C THR A 307 9.45 -32.25 -3.24
N ASP A 308 9.60 -32.99 -2.14
CA ASP A 308 10.88 -33.18 -1.43
C ASP A 308 11.54 -31.95 -0.85
N PHE A 309 10.76 -30.98 -0.34
CA PHE A 309 11.27 -29.82 0.37
C PHE A 309 12.06 -30.19 1.62
N GLY A 310 13.26 -29.60 1.76
CA GLY A 310 14.03 -29.61 3.00
C GLY A 310 14.75 -30.92 3.30
N LEU A 311 14.45 -32.03 2.61
CA LEU A 311 15.03 -33.35 2.93
C LEU A 311 16.49 -33.50 2.46
N ALA A 312 17.03 -32.58 1.68
CA ALA A 312 18.38 -32.65 1.11
C ALA A 312 19.50 -32.41 2.14
N GLY A 313 19.25 -31.64 3.19
CA GLY A 313 20.21 -31.42 4.27
C GLY A 313 20.59 -32.72 5.04
N LEU A 314 19.73 -33.72 4.96
CA LEU A 314 19.99 -35.05 5.51
C LEU A 314 20.93 -35.90 4.64
N ALA A 315 20.91 -35.70 3.31
CA ALA A 315 21.72 -36.46 2.35
C ALA A 315 23.18 -35.97 2.25
N GLU A 316 23.45 -34.72 2.62
CA GLU A 316 24.80 -34.14 2.54
C GLU A 316 25.83 -34.83 3.45
N GLN A 317 25.38 -35.48 4.53
CA GLN A 317 26.28 -36.18 5.46
C GLN A 317 26.66 -37.62 5.01
N PHE A 318 25.95 -38.19 4.03
CA PHE A 318 26.23 -39.54 3.50
C PHE A 318 27.15 -39.57 2.28
N ARG A 319 27.90 -38.52 2.00
CA ARG A 319 28.85 -38.46 0.84
C ARG A 319 30.12 -39.30 1.05
N GLY A 320 29.95 -40.64 1.08
CA GLY A 320 30.97 -41.61 0.74
C GLY A 320 30.71 -42.18 -0.66
N GLN A 321 31.60 -41.99 -1.57
CA GLN A 321 31.92 -42.65 -2.88
C GLN A 321 30.82 -43.20 -3.84
N GLU A 322 29.51 -43.34 -3.47
CA GLU A 322 28.53 -43.99 -4.31
C GLU A 322 27.39 -43.10 -4.89
N VAL A 323 27.44 -41.77 -4.70
CA VAL A 323 26.36 -40.86 -5.20
C VAL A 323 26.86 -40.11 -6.45
N MET A 324 27.08 -40.84 -7.54
CA MET A 324 27.47 -40.27 -8.84
C MET A 324 26.28 -40.06 -9.82
N ALA A 325 25.05 -40.35 -9.45
CA ALA A 325 23.93 -40.29 -10.38
C ALA A 325 22.96 -39.13 -10.08
N GLY A 326 23.30 -37.92 -10.55
CA GLY A 326 22.26 -36.92 -10.93
C GLY A 326 22.03 -35.70 -10.02
N THR A 327 22.29 -35.72 -8.73
CA THR A 327 21.96 -34.63 -7.80
C THR A 327 22.87 -33.41 -7.88
N PRO A 328 24.22 -33.56 -8.00
CA PRO A 328 25.12 -32.41 -8.03
C PRO A 328 24.92 -31.44 -9.22
N ALA A 329 24.35 -31.93 -10.33
CA ALA A 329 24.19 -31.15 -11.57
C ALA A 329 23.25 -29.91 -11.42
N TYR A 330 22.44 -29.83 -10.35
CA TYR A 330 21.54 -28.71 -10.09
C TYR A 330 21.93 -27.89 -8.86
N MET A 331 23.06 -28.17 -8.23
CA MET A 331 23.53 -27.46 -7.06
C MET A 331 24.12 -26.09 -7.41
N ALA A 332 23.87 -25.11 -6.57
CA ALA A 332 24.50 -23.80 -6.71
C ALA A 332 26.01 -23.85 -6.39
N PRO A 333 26.84 -22.94 -6.97
CA PRO A 333 28.29 -22.90 -6.69
C PRO A 333 28.61 -22.81 -5.20
N GLU A 334 27.91 -21.96 -4.45
CA GLU A 334 28.09 -21.84 -3.00
C GLU A 334 27.73 -23.13 -2.25
N GLN A 335 26.77 -23.89 -2.75
CA GLN A 335 26.35 -25.17 -2.18
C GLN A 335 27.41 -26.25 -2.42
N LEU A 336 27.94 -26.30 -3.64
CA LEU A 336 29.05 -27.20 -3.98
C LEU A 336 30.36 -26.85 -3.21
N ALA A 337 30.52 -25.56 -2.87
CA ALA A 337 31.66 -25.08 -2.07
C ALA A 337 31.47 -25.24 -0.56
N GLY A 338 30.29 -25.74 -0.09
CA GLY A 338 29.96 -25.89 1.33
C GLY A 338 29.76 -24.56 2.06
N ARG A 339 29.42 -23.48 1.34
CA ARG A 339 29.11 -22.16 1.90
C ARG A 339 27.64 -22.07 2.32
N GLU A 340 27.24 -20.97 2.92
CA GLU A 340 25.87 -20.75 3.37
C GLU A 340 24.87 -20.79 2.19
N VAL A 341 23.85 -21.63 2.33
CA VAL A 341 22.77 -21.81 1.34
C VAL A 341 21.62 -20.86 1.68
N THR A 342 21.20 -20.08 0.70
CA THR A 342 20.16 -19.07 0.84
C THR A 342 19.04 -19.26 -0.21
N THR A 343 18.01 -18.44 -0.18
CA THR A 343 16.97 -18.40 -1.23
C THR A 343 17.55 -18.20 -2.62
N ARG A 344 18.72 -17.55 -2.73
CA ARG A 344 19.41 -17.32 -4.01
C ARG A 344 20.10 -18.58 -4.55
N SER A 345 20.36 -19.56 -3.70
CA SER A 345 20.84 -20.89 -4.13
C SER A 345 19.72 -21.67 -4.81
N ASP A 346 18.50 -21.64 -4.26
CA ASP A 346 17.33 -22.22 -4.91
C ASP A 346 16.98 -21.52 -6.24
N ILE A 347 17.22 -20.20 -6.34
CA ILE A 347 17.02 -19.46 -7.59
C ILE A 347 18.04 -19.89 -8.67
N TYR A 348 19.27 -20.21 -8.28
CA TYR A 348 20.23 -20.78 -9.21
C TYR A 348 19.76 -22.15 -9.74
N ALA A 349 19.32 -23.03 -8.84
CA ALA A 349 18.74 -24.32 -9.21
C ALA A 349 17.51 -24.16 -10.10
N LEU A 350 16.61 -23.19 -9.80
CA LEU A 350 15.49 -22.81 -10.65
C LEU A 350 15.99 -22.39 -12.05
N GLY A 351 17.04 -21.58 -12.14
CA GLY A 351 17.66 -21.17 -13.41
C GLY A 351 18.13 -22.36 -14.25
N LEU A 352 18.71 -23.40 -13.63
CA LEU A 352 19.09 -24.65 -14.30
C LEU A 352 17.87 -25.43 -14.81
N VAL A 353 16.82 -25.52 -14.00
CA VAL A 353 15.56 -26.16 -14.39
C VAL A 353 14.88 -25.40 -15.55
N LEU A 354 14.82 -24.08 -15.47
CA LEU A 354 14.28 -23.25 -16.56
C LEU A 354 15.09 -23.41 -17.86
N TYR A 355 16.41 -23.41 -17.78
CA TYR A 355 17.25 -23.66 -18.95
C TYR A 355 16.87 -24.99 -19.63
N GLU A 356 16.73 -26.08 -18.85
CA GLU A 356 16.37 -27.40 -19.38
C GLU A 356 14.94 -27.44 -19.95
N ILE A 357 13.96 -26.77 -19.31
CA ILE A 357 12.58 -26.65 -19.78
C ILE A 357 12.51 -25.98 -21.16
N PHE A 358 13.26 -24.88 -21.34
CA PHE A 358 13.21 -24.10 -22.58
C PHE A 358 14.10 -24.63 -23.69
N THR A 359 15.21 -25.31 -23.35
CA THR A 359 16.19 -25.79 -24.35
C THR A 359 16.14 -27.30 -24.61
N GLY A 360 15.62 -28.08 -23.65
CA GLY A 360 15.70 -29.54 -23.62
C GLY A 360 17.09 -30.07 -23.30
N ARG A 361 18.01 -29.22 -22.88
CA ARG A 361 19.41 -29.57 -22.56
C ARG A 361 19.81 -29.10 -21.19
N ARG A 362 20.74 -29.82 -20.55
CA ARG A 362 21.35 -29.37 -19.32
C ARG A 362 22.37 -28.27 -19.59
N VAL A 363 22.57 -27.37 -18.63
CA VAL A 363 23.54 -26.27 -18.74
C VAL A 363 24.96 -26.79 -18.75
N PHE A 364 25.24 -27.76 -17.86
CA PHE A 364 26.55 -28.36 -17.68
C PHE A 364 26.43 -29.88 -17.70
N GLU A 365 27.33 -30.52 -18.45
CA GLU A 365 27.53 -31.96 -18.46
C GLU A 365 28.97 -32.24 -18.10
N ALA A 366 29.21 -33.11 -17.13
CA ALA A 366 30.53 -33.45 -16.64
C ALA A 366 30.63 -34.95 -16.37
N SER A 367 31.80 -35.48 -16.50
CA SER A 367 32.14 -36.88 -16.24
C SER A 367 32.55 -37.14 -14.78
N SER A 368 32.95 -36.09 -14.03
CA SER A 368 33.36 -36.18 -12.63
C SER A 368 32.73 -35.03 -11.79
N LEU A 369 32.74 -35.22 -10.46
CA LEU A 369 32.26 -34.20 -9.53
C LEU A 369 33.17 -32.96 -9.53
N ASP A 370 34.46 -33.14 -9.65
CA ASP A 370 35.43 -32.04 -9.66
C ASP A 370 35.30 -31.19 -10.95
N GLU A 371 35.09 -31.85 -12.09
CA GLU A 371 34.80 -31.19 -13.35
C GLU A 371 33.50 -30.40 -13.28
N LEU A 372 32.44 -31.00 -12.71
CA LEU A 372 31.15 -30.36 -12.52
C LEU A 372 31.26 -29.12 -11.63
N ARG A 373 32.02 -29.23 -10.52
CA ARG A 373 32.31 -28.11 -9.61
C ARG A 373 33.00 -26.98 -10.34
N HIS A 374 34.05 -27.32 -11.14
CA HIS A 374 34.77 -26.32 -11.93
C HIS A 374 33.85 -25.62 -12.94
N LEU A 375 32.96 -26.35 -13.61
CA LEU A 375 31.96 -25.79 -14.54
C LEU A 375 31.00 -24.84 -13.85
N HIS A 376 30.48 -25.22 -12.69
CA HIS A 376 29.57 -24.35 -11.91
C HIS A 376 30.24 -23.11 -11.33
N GLU A 377 31.52 -23.20 -10.95
CA GLU A 377 32.27 -22.08 -10.36
C GLU A 377 32.82 -21.11 -11.42
N SER A 378 33.32 -21.62 -12.53
CA SER A 378 34.20 -20.86 -13.45
C SER A 378 33.63 -20.68 -14.86
N SER A 379 32.81 -21.64 -15.36
CA SER A 379 32.38 -21.60 -16.76
C SER A 379 31.10 -20.78 -16.92
N ALA A 380 31.05 -19.97 -17.97
CA ALA A 380 29.82 -19.28 -18.37
C ALA A 380 28.82 -20.30 -18.96
N PRO A 381 27.52 -20.20 -18.63
CA PRO A 381 26.49 -21.03 -19.27
C PRO A 381 26.39 -20.71 -20.77
N THR A 382 26.18 -21.73 -21.59
CA THR A 382 25.93 -21.54 -23.02
C THR A 382 24.63 -20.76 -23.20
N ASN A 383 24.61 -19.77 -24.08
CA ASN A 383 23.40 -18.98 -24.33
C ASN A 383 22.27 -19.88 -24.88
N PRO A 384 21.07 -19.86 -24.26
CA PRO A 384 19.91 -20.63 -24.70
C PRO A 384 19.59 -20.45 -26.19
N SER A 385 19.79 -19.26 -26.75
CA SER A 385 19.53 -18.93 -28.17
C SER A 385 20.43 -19.72 -29.15
N LEU A 386 21.58 -20.23 -28.68
CA LEU A 386 22.41 -21.11 -29.50
C LEU A 386 21.77 -22.50 -29.70
N HIS A 387 20.92 -22.93 -28.79
CA HIS A 387 20.19 -24.19 -28.88
C HIS A 387 18.80 -24.00 -29.50
N VAL A 388 18.13 -22.88 -29.19
CA VAL A 388 16.76 -22.58 -29.62
C VAL A 388 16.70 -21.16 -30.19
N ARG A 389 16.76 -20.99 -31.51
CA ARG A 389 16.79 -19.67 -32.17
C ARG A 389 15.58 -18.79 -31.86
N GLU A 390 14.44 -19.41 -31.57
CA GLU A 390 13.15 -18.73 -31.32
C GLU A 390 12.89 -18.42 -29.85
N ILE A 391 13.89 -18.58 -28.96
CA ILE A 391 13.69 -18.27 -27.55
C ILE A 391 13.52 -16.74 -27.36
N ASP A 392 12.57 -16.36 -26.53
CA ASP A 392 12.35 -14.95 -26.19
C ASP A 392 13.61 -14.37 -25.52
N PRO A 393 14.15 -13.24 -26.01
CA PRO A 393 15.34 -12.61 -25.43
C PRO A 393 15.20 -12.23 -23.94
N GLN A 394 13.94 -11.99 -23.47
CA GLN A 394 13.68 -11.74 -22.06
C GLN A 394 13.88 -13.01 -21.22
N VAL A 395 13.40 -14.15 -21.72
CA VAL A 395 13.59 -15.47 -21.07
C VAL A 395 15.07 -15.82 -21.01
N GLU A 396 15.81 -15.67 -22.11
CA GLU A 396 17.24 -15.92 -22.16
C GLU A 396 17.98 -15.08 -21.13
N LYS A 397 17.75 -13.76 -21.11
CA LYS A 397 18.36 -12.83 -20.15
C LYS A 397 18.04 -13.20 -18.71
N LEU A 398 16.79 -13.60 -18.44
CA LEU A 398 16.33 -14.04 -17.12
C LEU A 398 17.05 -15.30 -16.66
N ILE A 399 17.12 -16.33 -17.52
CA ILE A 399 17.81 -17.59 -17.22
C ILE A 399 19.27 -17.33 -16.89
N LEU A 400 19.97 -16.57 -17.75
CA LEU A 400 21.38 -16.23 -17.54
C LEU A 400 21.59 -15.45 -16.24
N ARG A 401 20.66 -14.56 -15.88
CA ARG A 401 20.71 -13.83 -14.60
C ARG A 401 20.49 -14.73 -13.39
N CYS A 402 19.64 -15.75 -13.49
CA CYS A 402 19.48 -16.75 -12.42
C CYS A 402 20.79 -17.55 -12.23
N LEU A 403 21.54 -17.78 -13.30
CA LEU A 403 22.79 -18.57 -13.35
C LEU A 403 24.06 -17.74 -13.02
N GLU A 404 23.92 -16.48 -12.58
CA GLU A 404 25.06 -15.68 -12.12
C GLU A 404 25.81 -16.39 -10.98
N LYS A 405 27.15 -16.35 -11.05
CA LYS A 405 27.99 -17.03 -10.07
C LYS A 405 27.89 -16.36 -8.70
N ASP A 406 27.89 -15.04 -8.67
CA ASP A 406 27.67 -14.25 -7.47
C ASP A 406 26.19 -14.27 -7.07
N PRO A 407 25.80 -14.83 -5.90
CA PRO A 407 24.43 -14.84 -5.45
C PRO A 407 23.80 -13.44 -5.38
N ALA A 408 24.58 -12.38 -5.13
CA ALA A 408 24.08 -11.01 -5.02
C ALA A 408 23.55 -10.48 -6.36
N ARG A 409 24.01 -10.99 -7.49
CA ARG A 409 23.61 -10.57 -8.84
C ARG A 409 22.38 -11.31 -9.36
N ARG A 410 22.01 -12.44 -8.74
CA ARG A 410 20.80 -13.20 -9.08
C ARG A 410 19.54 -12.43 -8.67
N PRO A 411 18.36 -12.75 -9.25
CA PRO A 411 17.07 -12.24 -8.74
C PRO A 411 16.94 -12.48 -7.22
N ALA A 412 16.38 -11.52 -6.50
CA ALA A 412 16.30 -11.60 -5.05
C ALA A 412 15.26 -12.63 -4.54
N SER A 413 14.26 -12.96 -5.38
CA SER A 413 13.20 -13.91 -5.04
C SER A 413 12.67 -14.62 -6.28
N ALA A 414 12.02 -15.79 -6.09
CA ALA A 414 11.37 -16.54 -7.16
C ALA A 414 10.25 -15.73 -7.84
N ILE A 415 9.64 -14.80 -7.10
CA ILE A 415 8.62 -13.89 -7.63
C ILE A 415 9.22 -12.92 -8.66
N GLN A 416 10.44 -12.42 -8.42
CA GLN A 416 11.13 -11.59 -9.41
C GLN A 416 11.47 -12.36 -10.68
N VAL A 417 11.70 -13.68 -10.56
CA VAL A 417 11.85 -14.55 -11.73
C VAL A 417 10.54 -14.65 -12.48
N ALA A 418 9.41 -14.93 -11.81
CA ALA A 418 8.08 -14.98 -12.42
C ALA A 418 7.71 -13.67 -13.12
N ALA A 419 7.95 -12.53 -12.48
CA ALA A 419 7.65 -11.21 -13.01
C ALA A 419 8.43 -10.85 -14.29
N ALA A 420 9.58 -11.49 -14.51
CA ALA A 420 10.42 -11.28 -15.68
C ALA A 420 10.11 -12.24 -16.84
N LEU A 421 9.19 -13.21 -16.67
CA LEU A 421 8.72 -14.08 -17.74
C LEU A 421 7.74 -13.36 -18.66
N PRO A 422 7.74 -13.64 -19.99
CA PRO A 422 6.85 -13.00 -20.95
C PRO A 422 5.37 -13.26 -20.65
N GLY A 423 4.54 -12.23 -20.83
CA GLY A 423 3.08 -12.35 -20.72
C GLY A 423 2.52 -12.49 -19.32
N ASN A 424 3.32 -12.34 -18.28
CA ASN A 424 2.89 -12.55 -16.90
C ASN A 424 2.59 -11.30 -16.12
N ASP A 425 1.44 -11.34 -15.49
CA ASP A 425 1.12 -10.53 -14.31
C ASP A 425 0.94 -11.49 -13.11
N PRO A 426 2.00 -11.73 -12.30
CA PRO A 426 1.92 -12.60 -11.12
C PRO A 426 0.85 -12.14 -10.12
N LEU A 427 0.57 -10.83 -10.14
CA LEU A 427 -0.46 -10.23 -9.32
C LEU A 427 -1.86 -10.64 -9.80
N ALA A 428 -2.10 -10.61 -11.11
CA ALA A 428 -3.36 -11.06 -11.71
C ALA A 428 -3.60 -12.55 -11.46
N ALA A 429 -2.56 -13.37 -11.55
CA ALA A 429 -2.64 -14.81 -11.29
C ALA A 429 -3.01 -15.13 -9.83
N ALA A 430 -2.37 -14.47 -8.85
CA ALA A 430 -2.68 -14.65 -7.43
C ALA A 430 -4.10 -14.19 -7.09
N LEU A 431 -4.55 -13.08 -7.69
CA LEU A 431 -5.93 -12.58 -7.50
C LEU A 431 -6.98 -13.52 -8.10
N ALA A 432 -6.72 -14.07 -9.29
CA ALA A 432 -7.59 -15.05 -9.95
C ALA A 432 -7.70 -16.36 -9.14
N ALA A 433 -6.61 -16.76 -8.45
CA ALA A 433 -6.61 -17.89 -7.52
C ALA A 433 -7.36 -17.60 -6.20
N GLY A 434 -7.82 -16.35 -5.97
CA GLY A 434 -8.48 -15.94 -4.71
C GLY A 434 -7.54 -15.81 -3.53
N GLU A 435 -6.22 -15.86 -3.77
CA GLU A 435 -5.19 -15.72 -2.74
C GLU A 435 -4.94 -14.24 -2.42
N THR A 436 -4.45 -13.96 -1.21
CA THR A 436 -3.96 -12.61 -0.88
C THR A 436 -2.50 -12.54 -1.32
N PRO A 437 -2.16 -11.72 -2.36
CA PRO A 437 -0.79 -11.65 -2.86
C PRO A 437 0.19 -11.26 -1.74
N SER A 438 1.42 -11.80 -1.74
CA SER A 438 2.44 -11.34 -0.77
C SER A 438 2.89 -9.90 -1.08
N PRO A 439 3.46 -9.15 -0.10
CA PRO A 439 4.00 -7.81 -0.36
C PRO A 439 5.02 -7.80 -1.51
N GLU A 440 5.78 -8.91 -1.65
CA GLU A 440 6.79 -9.09 -2.70
C GLU A 440 6.16 -9.31 -4.09
N ILE A 441 5.02 -10.04 -4.18
CA ILE A 441 4.24 -10.15 -5.42
C ILE A 441 3.75 -8.77 -5.86
N VAL A 442 3.23 -7.98 -4.92
CA VAL A 442 2.74 -6.63 -5.21
C VAL A 442 3.90 -5.71 -5.64
N ALA A 443 5.05 -5.81 -4.98
CA ALA A 443 6.25 -5.05 -5.37
C ALA A 443 6.82 -5.49 -6.74
N ALA A 444 6.71 -6.78 -7.08
CA ALA A 444 7.22 -7.36 -8.33
C ALA A 444 6.25 -7.23 -9.52
N ALA A 445 5.00 -6.82 -9.30
CA ALA A 445 3.99 -6.64 -10.34
C ALA A 445 4.50 -5.70 -11.46
N THR A 446 4.20 -6.03 -12.70
CA THR A 446 4.79 -5.55 -13.95
C THR A 446 5.29 -4.09 -14.02
N ASN A 447 6.37 -3.87 -14.79
CA ASN A 447 7.04 -2.57 -15.02
C ASN A 447 6.24 -1.56 -15.88
N GLU A 448 4.96 -1.74 -16.11
CA GLU A 448 4.11 -0.85 -16.91
C GLU A 448 3.76 0.50 -16.23
N GLY A 449 4.64 1.04 -15.40
CA GLY A 449 4.39 2.26 -14.65
C GLY A 449 5.09 3.51 -15.18
N ALA A 450 5.93 3.40 -16.20
CA ALA A 450 6.59 4.56 -16.80
C ALA A 450 5.56 5.46 -17.49
N LEU A 451 5.63 6.77 -17.22
CA LEU A 451 4.81 7.74 -17.93
C LEU A 451 5.35 7.94 -19.35
N ARG A 452 4.44 8.11 -20.31
CA ARG A 452 4.82 8.62 -21.63
C ARG A 452 5.50 9.97 -21.43
N PRO A 453 6.64 10.26 -22.11
CA PRO A 453 7.40 11.48 -21.89
C PRO A 453 6.55 12.76 -21.99
N GLY A 454 5.63 12.83 -22.96
CA GLY A 454 4.73 13.99 -23.11
C GLY A 454 3.80 14.19 -21.91
N VAL A 455 3.30 13.11 -21.29
CA VAL A 455 2.45 13.19 -20.09
C VAL A 455 3.28 13.64 -18.88
N ALA A 456 4.47 13.09 -18.70
CA ALA A 456 5.37 13.47 -17.61
C ALA A 456 5.75 14.97 -17.71
N VAL A 457 6.09 15.43 -18.91
CA VAL A 457 6.36 16.87 -19.18
C VAL A 457 5.12 17.72 -18.88
N ALA A 458 3.94 17.29 -19.33
CA ALA A 458 2.70 18.04 -19.06
C ALA A 458 2.42 18.16 -17.55
N CYS A 459 2.60 17.08 -16.77
CA CYS A 459 2.43 17.10 -15.31
C CYS A 459 3.44 18.07 -14.64
N LEU A 460 4.72 18.01 -15.04
CA LEU A 460 5.75 18.89 -14.50
C LEU A 460 5.47 20.36 -14.83
N LEU A 461 5.16 20.65 -16.11
CA LEU A 461 4.83 22.01 -16.54
C LEU A 461 3.57 22.53 -15.82
N THR A 462 2.56 21.69 -15.62
CA THR A 462 1.36 22.06 -14.86
C THR A 462 1.72 22.41 -13.43
N THR A 463 2.56 21.59 -12.77
CA THR A 463 3.03 21.87 -11.40
C THR A 463 3.76 23.21 -11.31
N VAL A 464 4.71 23.47 -12.22
CA VAL A 464 5.46 24.73 -12.26
C VAL A 464 4.54 25.91 -12.56
N LEU A 465 3.61 25.75 -13.51
CA LEU A 465 2.63 26.78 -13.86
C LEU A 465 1.74 27.14 -12.67
N VAL A 466 1.21 26.12 -11.97
CA VAL A 466 0.34 26.35 -10.80
C VAL A 466 1.13 27.04 -9.68
N LEU A 467 2.35 26.60 -9.40
CA LEU A 467 3.23 27.30 -8.44
C LEU A 467 3.48 28.75 -8.85
N GLY A 468 3.75 29.01 -10.12
CA GLY A 468 3.89 30.35 -10.66
C GLY A 468 2.63 31.22 -10.49
N VAL A 469 1.46 30.64 -10.73
CA VAL A 469 0.16 31.32 -10.52
C VAL A 469 -0.06 31.62 -9.03
N LEU A 470 0.21 30.68 -8.15
CA LEU A 470 0.08 30.89 -6.71
C LEU A 470 1.01 32.01 -6.23
N LEU A 471 2.26 32.01 -6.64
CA LEU A 471 3.22 33.07 -6.32
C LEU A 471 2.82 34.43 -6.87
N TRP A 472 2.40 34.49 -8.13
CA TRP A 472 2.00 35.74 -8.79
C TRP A 472 0.76 36.35 -8.12
N THR A 473 -0.20 35.54 -7.72
CA THR A 473 -1.45 35.98 -7.11
C THR A 473 -1.35 36.19 -5.60
N ALA A 474 -0.28 35.71 -4.94
CA ALA A 474 -0.08 35.78 -3.48
C ALA A 474 -0.34 37.18 -2.92
N LYS A 475 0.20 38.20 -3.56
CA LYS A 475 0.09 39.61 -3.15
C LYS A 475 -1.36 40.13 -3.07
N SER A 476 -2.24 39.56 -3.87
CA SER A 476 -3.66 39.99 -3.91
C SER A 476 -4.56 39.14 -3.03
N VAL A 477 -4.13 37.93 -2.66
CA VAL A 477 -5.02 36.91 -2.06
C VAL A 477 -4.62 36.56 -0.61
N THR A 478 -3.31 36.59 -0.28
CA THR A 478 -2.85 36.13 1.02
C THR A 478 -2.79 37.23 2.08
N LEU A 479 -3.02 36.81 3.33
CA LEU A 479 -3.03 37.73 4.47
C LEU A 479 -1.65 38.35 4.73
N HIS A 480 -0.61 37.52 4.71
CA HIS A 480 0.76 37.96 5.06
C HIS A 480 1.35 38.96 4.04
N GLU A 481 0.83 38.95 2.82
CA GLU A 481 1.20 39.97 1.82
C GLU A 481 0.40 41.27 1.94
N ARG A 482 -0.85 41.17 2.45
CA ARG A 482 -1.71 42.35 2.65
C ARG A 482 -1.35 43.12 3.92
N VAL A 483 -0.81 42.46 4.92
CA VAL A 483 -0.39 43.09 6.19
C VAL A 483 1.07 43.57 6.07
N PRO A 484 1.44 44.74 6.65
CA PRO A 484 2.79 45.32 6.54
C PRO A 484 3.81 44.61 7.42
N LEU A 485 4.06 43.33 7.19
CA LEU A 485 5.08 42.52 7.90
C LEU A 485 6.48 42.81 7.32
N GLN A 486 7.01 43.99 7.63
CA GLN A 486 8.33 44.42 7.13
C GLN A 486 9.45 44.14 8.14
N LYS A 487 9.13 44.20 9.44
CA LYS A 487 10.10 44.00 10.51
C LYS A 487 10.21 42.50 10.86
N SER A 488 11.44 42.03 10.99
CA SER A 488 11.66 40.64 11.41
C SER A 488 11.28 40.43 12.87
N PRO A 489 11.00 39.20 13.33
CA PRO A 489 10.69 38.91 14.73
C PRO A 489 11.77 39.36 15.69
N GLU A 490 13.06 39.32 15.29
CA GLU A 490 14.20 39.73 16.13
C GLU A 490 14.16 41.26 16.38
N VAL A 491 13.88 42.04 15.34
CA VAL A 491 13.73 43.50 15.45
C VAL A 491 12.55 43.89 16.33
N LEU A 492 11.44 43.15 16.21
CA LEU A 492 10.27 43.37 17.07
C LEU A 492 10.52 42.93 18.50
N ALA A 493 11.33 41.86 18.73
CA ALA A 493 11.73 41.42 20.06
C ALA A 493 12.60 42.47 20.77
N GLU A 494 13.56 43.07 20.04
CA GLU A 494 14.39 44.17 20.57
C GLU A 494 13.52 45.40 20.91
N ARG A 495 12.57 45.72 20.04
CA ARG A 495 11.58 46.77 20.30
C ARG A 495 10.77 46.49 21.56
N ALA A 496 10.31 45.25 21.76
CA ALA A 496 9.55 44.84 22.93
C ALA A 496 10.37 44.95 24.20
N ARG A 497 11.66 44.57 24.19
CA ARG A 497 12.59 44.75 25.31
C ARG A 497 12.73 46.24 25.68
N THR A 498 12.93 47.10 24.70
CA THR A 498 12.99 48.56 24.91
C THR A 498 11.72 49.08 25.54
N LEU A 499 10.54 48.60 25.14
CA LEU A 499 9.27 48.96 25.74
C LEU A 499 9.15 48.47 27.18
N CYS A 500 9.57 47.22 27.48
CA CYS A 500 9.61 46.71 28.85
C CYS A 500 10.44 47.65 29.76
N GLN A 501 11.65 48.00 29.33
CA GLN A 501 12.51 48.91 30.08
C GLN A 501 11.86 50.30 30.27
N LYS A 502 11.26 50.84 29.22
CA LYS A 502 10.56 52.13 29.28
C LYS A 502 9.39 52.12 30.27
N PHE A 503 8.72 50.97 30.44
CA PHE A 503 7.61 50.83 31.39
C PHE A 503 8.06 50.43 32.81
N GLY A 504 9.38 50.46 33.07
CA GLY A 504 9.94 50.23 34.42
C GLY A 504 10.27 48.77 34.72
N TYR A 505 10.30 47.89 33.71
CA TYR A 505 10.73 46.49 33.83
C TYR A 505 12.18 46.36 33.37
N ASN A 506 13.10 46.81 34.24
CA ASN A 506 14.54 46.96 33.94
C ASN A 506 15.35 45.71 34.31
N ASP A 507 14.79 44.78 35.06
CA ASP A 507 15.47 43.56 35.46
C ASP A 507 15.77 42.68 34.25
N ALA A 508 16.99 42.17 34.16
CA ALA A 508 17.38 41.27 33.10
C ALA A 508 16.56 39.97 33.21
N PRO A 509 15.81 39.57 32.20
CA PRO A 509 15.05 38.32 32.24
C PRO A 509 15.99 37.14 32.24
N THR A 510 15.64 36.07 32.99
CA THR A 510 16.31 34.77 32.89
C THR A 510 16.04 34.11 31.56
N ASP A 511 14.81 34.30 31.03
CA ASP A 511 14.40 33.72 29.76
C ASP A 511 13.41 34.64 29.07
N SER A 512 13.36 34.50 27.70
CA SER A 512 12.41 35.22 26.86
C SER A 512 12.02 34.42 25.65
N ALA A 513 10.77 34.55 25.23
CA ALA A 513 10.25 33.94 24.03
C ALA A 513 9.42 34.95 23.22
N TYR A 514 9.35 34.75 21.90
CA TYR A 514 8.58 35.60 20.99
C TYR A 514 8.10 34.83 19.77
N GLY A 515 7.11 35.39 19.10
CA GLY A 515 6.58 34.80 17.88
C GLY A 515 5.54 35.68 17.24
N ILE A 516 5.06 35.22 16.08
CA ILE A 516 3.94 35.82 15.38
C ILE A 516 2.73 34.91 15.52
N THR A 517 1.56 35.48 15.80
CA THR A 517 0.31 34.74 15.88
C THR A 517 -0.83 35.47 15.19
N GLN A 518 -1.93 34.75 14.95
CA GLN A 518 -3.09 35.27 14.27
C GLN A 518 -4.18 35.66 15.26
N GLU A 519 -4.76 36.88 15.12
CA GLU A 519 -5.97 37.27 15.80
C GLU A 519 -7.22 36.94 14.98
N ARG A 520 -8.14 36.19 15.61
CA ARG A 520 -9.33 35.68 14.92
C ARG A 520 -10.57 36.56 15.12
N ASN A 521 -10.60 37.41 16.15
CA ASN A 521 -11.80 38.19 16.52
C ASN A 521 -12.29 39.05 15.33
N TYR A 522 -11.35 39.76 14.65
CA TYR A 522 -11.68 40.57 13.48
C TYR A 522 -12.23 39.74 12.30
N TRP A 523 -11.69 38.52 12.11
CA TRP A 523 -12.18 37.60 11.08
C TRP A 523 -13.62 37.15 11.38
N GLU A 524 -13.88 36.73 12.61
CA GLU A 524 -15.20 36.28 13.04
C GLU A 524 -16.20 37.42 12.95
N TYR A 525 -15.83 38.63 13.32
CA TYR A 525 -16.67 39.81 13.19
C TYR A 525 -17.03 40.10 11.73
N GLY A 526 -16.05 40.10 10.82
CA GLY A 526 -16.30 40.33 9.39
C GLY A 526 -17.22 39.31 8.76
N PHE A 527 -17.19 38.05 9.23
CA PHE A 527 -18.09 37.02 8.74
C PHE A 527 -19.51 37.13 9.31
N LEU A 528 -19.64 37.45 10.59
CA LEU A 528 -20.95 37.56 11.23
C LEU A 528 -21.70 38.82 10.81
N ALA A 529 -21.01 39.92 10.56
CA ALA A 529 -21.58 41.21 10.24
C ALA A 529 -21.81 41.45 8.74
N GLN A 530 -21.63 40.48 7.85
CA GLN A 530 -21.61 40.67 6.38
C GLN A 530 -20.76 41.91 6.02
N ALA A 531 -19.47 41.74 6.16
CA ALA A 531 -18.47 42.81 6.11
C ALA A 531 -18.77 43.89 5.04
N PRO A 532 -18.86 45.17 5.43
CA PRO A 532 -19.10 46.24 4.49
C PRO A 532 -17.95 46.40 3.51
N ALA A 533 -18.21 47.07 2.38
CA ALA A 533 -17.17 47.34 1.40
C ALA A 533 -15.96 48.05 2.04
N GLY A 534 -14.75 47.63 1.70
CA GLY A 534 -13.50 48.15 2.29
C GLY A 534 -13.07 47.49 3.59
N PHE A 535 -13.85 46.53 4.14
CA PHE A 535 -13.57 45.88 5.44
C PHE A 535 -12.17 45.23 5.47
N TRP A 536 -11.85 44.40 4.46
CA TRP A 536 -10.56 43.70 4.39
C TRP A 536 -9.41 44.60 3.89
N GLN A 537 -9.71 45.78 3.36
CA GLN A 537 -8.66 46.74 2.95
C GLN A 537 -8.04 47.45 4.15
N ARG A 538 -8.74 47.56 5.28
CA ARG A 538 -8.28 48.19 6.50
C ARG A 538 -7.02 47.54 7.07
N ILE A 539 -6.87 46.20 6.92
CA ILE A 539 -5.70 45.45 7.43
C ILE A 539 -4.35 45.92 6.84
N LYS A 540 -4.34 46.65 5.71
CA LYS A 540 -3.13 47.19 5.10
C LYS A 540 -2.41 48.21 5.96
N SER A 541 -3.08 48.82 6.92
CA SER A 541 -2.47 49.71 7.92
C SER A 541 -1.74 48.98 9.03
N GLY A 542 -1.91 47.65 9.14
CA GLY A 542 -1.48 46.81 10.26
C GLY A 542 -2.51 46.75 11.37
N GLN A 543 -3.56 47.54 11.25
CA GLN A 543 -4.75 47.54 12.13
C GLN A 543 -6.01 47.65 11.25
N PRO A 544 -7.11 46.95 11.55
CA PRO A 544 -7.34 46.04 12.70
C PRO A 544 -6.42 44.86 12.73
N LEU A 545 -6.17 44.38 13.94
CA LEU A 545 -5.19 43.31 14.18
C LEU A 545 -5.66 41.98 13.61
N THR A 546 -4.86 41.42 12.72
CA THR A 546 -5.08 40.11 12.13
C THR A 546 -3.87 39.19 12.30
N LEU A 547 -2.68 39.78 12.22
CA LEU A 547 -1.41 39.16 12.58
C LEU A 547 -0.74 40.10 13.59
N TYR A 548 -0.19 39.57 14.67
CA TYR A 548 0.55 40.36 15.64
C TYR A 548 1.76 39.58 16.15
N PHE A 549 2.75 40.36 16.56
CA PHE A 549 3.95 39.86 17.23
C PHE A 549 3.68 39.84 18.75
N TRP A 550 4.09 38.75 19.41
CA TRP A 550 4.08 38.65 20.84
C TRP A 550 5.49 38.43 21.40
N TYR A 551 5.76 39.00 22.54
CA TYR A 551 6.99 38.86 23.28
C TYR A 551 6.66 38.58 24.74
N ARG A 552 7.41 37.67 25.34
CA ARG A 552 7.34 37.38 26.78
C ARG A 552 8.72 37.35 27.35
N GLN A 553 8.87 37.90 28.53
CA GLN A 553 10.06 37.77 29.39
C GLN A 553 9.69 37.28 30.78
N SER A 554 10.60 36.53 31.43
CA SER A 554 10.36 35.88 32.69
C SER A 554 11.63 35.87 33.54
N PRO A 555 11.50 36.05 34.89
CA PRO A 555 12.60 35.84 35.83
C PRO A 555 12.91 34.35 36.05
N ARG A 556 12.16 33.44 35.44
CA ARG A 556 12.38 32.00 35.45
C ARG A 556 12.32 31.47 34.02
N TYR A 557 12.89 30.28 33.76
CA TYR A 557 12.80 29.63 32.48
C TYR A 557 11.35 29.38 32.08
N LEU A 558 11.05 29.59 30.80
CA LEU A 558 9.74 29.41 30.19
C LEU A 558 9.61 27.97 29.70
N VAL A 559 8.93 27.14 30.47
CA VAL A 559 8.66 25.75 30.09
C VAL A 559 7.21 25.62 29.70
N ALA A 560 6.94 25.25 28.45
CA ALA A 560 5.58 25.01 27.92
C ALA A 560 4.92 23.88 28.73
N LYS A 561 3.63 24.07 29.11
CA LYS A 561 2.84 23.06 29.82
C LYS A 561 1.96 22.22 28.88
N SER A 562 1.85 22.63 27.62
CA SER A 562 1.04 21.94 26.60
C SER A 562 1.75 20.71 26.05
N PHE A 563 1.21 19.54 26.33
CA PHE A 563 1.76 18.22 25.98
C PHE A 563 2.05 18.01 24.48
N PHE A 564 1.37 18.72 23.59
CA PHE A 564 1.46 18.45 22.15
C PHE A 564 2.36 19.39 21.35
N MET A 565 2.84 20.47 21.96
CA MET A 565 3.47 21.54 21.17
C MET A 565 4.95 21.77 21.53
N GLY A 566 5.37 21.63 22.79
CA GLY A 566 6.75 21.82 23.24
C GLY A 566 7.30 23.25 23.08
N ASP A 567 6.54 24.14 22.42
CA ASP A 567 6.90 25.51 22.13
C ASP A 567 6.19 26.50 23.10
N VAL A 568 6.92 27.50 23.56
CA VAL A 568 6.35 28.60 24.33
C VAL A 568 5.44 29.43 23.42
N SER A 569 4.27 29.77 23.96
CA SER A 569 3.30 30.65 23.28
C SER A 569 2.84 31.77 24.18
N LEU A 570 2.02 32.69 23.68
CA LEU A 570 1.51 33.79 24.53
C LEU A 570 0.73 33.29 25.77
N PRO A 571 -0.16 32.26 25.68
CA PRO A 571 -0.86 31.72 26.86
C PRO A 571 -0.09 30.61 27.58
N ASP A 572 0.98 30.05 27.04
CA ASP A 572 1.66 28.88 27.59
C ASP A 572 3.19 29.07 27.66
N PRO A 573 3.80 28.92 28.85
CA PRO A 573 3.17 28.63 30.15
C PRO A 573 2.30 29.81 30.66
N PRO A 574 1.36 29.60 31.59
CA PRO A 574 0.58 30.69 32.18
C PRO A 574 1.46 31.81 32.74
N ALA A 575 0.99 33.06 32.64
CA ALA A 575 1.68 34.22 33.22
C ALA A 575 1.30 34.32 34.70
N ASP A 576 1.92 33.49 35.53
CA ASP A 576 1.64 33.35 36.96
C ASP A 576 2.85 33.64 37.86
N VAL A 577 4.02 33.88 37.28
CA VAL A 577 5.24 34.19 38.04
C VAL A 577 5.42 35.70 38.13
N PRO A 578 5.57 36.25 39.35
CA PRO A 578 5.88 37.67 39.56
C PRO A 578 7.11 38.13 38.77
N GLY A 579 6.98 39.26 38.06
CA GLY A 579 8.03 39.80 37.22
C GLY A 579 7.92 39.31 35.73
N MET A 580 7.03 38.37 35.43
CA MET A 580 6.70 38.06 34.01
C MET A 580 6.05 39.28 33.37
N VAL A 581 6.47 39.56 32.12
CA VAL A 581 5.88 40.59 31.25
C VAL A 581 5.61 40.02 29.90
N SER A 582 4.42 40.30 29.37
CA SER A 582 4.01 39.92 28.02
C SER A 582 3.60 41.19 27.25
N LEU A 583 4.07 41.31 26.03
CA LEU A 583 3.72 42.40 25.10
C LEU A 583 3.15 41.83 23.81
N SER A 584 2.11 42.46 23.31
CA SER A 584 1.63 42.24 21.92
C SER A 584 1.87 43.53 21.13
N LEU A 585 2.52 43.38 19.98
CA LEU A 585 2.82 44.47 19.07
C LEU A 585 2.14 44.23 17.70
N ASP A 586 1.70 45.30 17.09
CA ASP A 586 1.26 45.21 15.69
C ASP A 586 2.48 45.02 14.74
N PRO A 587 2.26 44.71 13.49
CA PRO A 587 3.33 44.48 12.50
C PRO A 587 4.28 45.67 12.33
N ARG A 588 3.88 46.86 12.69
CA ARG A 588 4.72 48.06 12.66
C ARG A 588 5.53 48.26 13.93
N GLY A 589 5.27 47.47 14.97
CA GLY A 589 5.92 47.53 16.30
C GLY A 589 5.25 48.51 17.27
N ARG A 590 3.97 48.89 17.04
CA ARG A 590 3.17 49.69 17.97
C ARG A 590 2.60 48.77 19.04
N LEU A 591 2.50 49.28 20.27
CA LEU A 591 1.94 48.50 21.42
C LEU A 591 0.43 48.30 21.24
N VAL A 592 -0.01 47.07 21.43
CA VAL A 592 -1.43 46.68 21.40
C VAL A 592 -1.90 46.21 22.75
N GLU A 593 -1.10 45.39 23.42
CA GLU A 593 -1.38 44.86 24.74
C GLU A 593 -0.10 44.73 25.56
N LEU A 594 -0.20 45.10 26.83
CA LEU A 594 0.80 44.86 27.87
C LEU A 594 0.12 44.09 29.01
N GLN A 595 0.76 43.04 29.46
CA GLN A 595 0.37 42.34 30.68
C GLN A 595 1.63 42.06 31.51
N ALA A 596 1.59 42.40 32.80
CA ALA A 596 2.67 42.11 33.75
C ALA A 596 2.10 41.48 35.02
N VAL A 597 2.89 40.63 35.64
CA VAL A 597 2.52 39.94 36.88
C VAL A 597 3.18 40.67 38.04
N PRO A 598 2.41 41.35 38.90
CA PRO A 598 2.97 42.04 40.06
C PRO A 598 3.50 41.05 41.12
N PRO A 599 4.37 41.48 42.04
CA PRO A 599 4.81 40.68 43.19
C PRO A 599 3.62 40.16 44.01
N GLN A 600 3.75 38.94 44.54
CA GLN A 600 2.75 38.33 45.41
C GLN A 600 2.72 38.97 46.81
N ILE A 601 3.86 39.47 47.27
CA ILE A 601 3.99 40.16 48.56
C ILE A 601 4.04 41.67 48.27
N ILE A 602 3.19 42.42 48.98
CA ILE A 602 3.16 43.89 48.90
C ILE A 602 4.26 44.46 49.79
N GLU A 603 5.31 45.00 49.20
CA GLU A 603 6.31 45.78 49.90
C GLU A 603 5.85 47.25 50.03
N PRO A 604 6.25 47.94 51.11
CA PRO A 604 5.91 49.37 51.26
C PRO A 604 6.40 50.13 50.00
N ALA A 605 5.48 50.80 49.32
CA ALA A 605 5.82 51.57 48.13
C ALA A 605 6.75 52.73 48.48
N SER A 606 7.90 52.82 47.84
CA SER A 606 8.55 54.12 47.63
C SER A 606 7.60 54.98 46.78
N GLN A 607 7.42 56.25 47.15
CA GLN A 607 6.54 57.19 46.45
C GLN A 607 6.98 57.27 44.93
N SER A 608 6.39 56.52 44.10
CA SER A 608 6.63 56.56 42.69
C SER A 608 5.61 57.50 42.01
N ALA A 609 6.02 58.26 41.04
CA ALA A 609 5.10 59.15 40.30
C ALA A 609 4.03 58.31 39.60
N ALA A 610 2.82 58.85 39.42
CA ALA A 610 1.75 58.18 38.65
C ALA A 610 2.25 57.77 37.26
N PRO A 611 1.74 56.66 36.67
CA PRO A 611 2.16 56.21 35.34
C PRO A 611 1.96 57.31 34.30
N ASP A 612 2.97 57.50 33.47
CA ASP A 612 2.83 58.38 32.29
C ASP A 612 2.05 57.63 31.19
N TRP A 613 0.74 57.70 31.28
CA TRP A 613 -0.15 57.10 30.28
C TRP A 613 0.00 57.73 28.89
N ALA A 614 0.35 59.03 28.81
CA ALA A 614 0.58 59.67 27.53
C ALA A 614 1.74 59.04 26.75
N SER A 615 2.81 58.65 27.48
CA SER A 615 3.91 57.88 26.91
C SER A 615 3.49 56.48 26.43
N VAL A 616 2.65 55.77 27.19
CA VAL A 616 2.12 54.46 26.79
C VAL A 616 1.23 54.57 25.53
N PHE A 617 0.37 55.57 25.48
CA PHE A 617 -0.44 55.89 24.28
C PHE A 617 0.42 56.19 23.07
N ALA A 618 1.49 56.99 23.23
CA ALA A 618 2.41 57.30 22.15
C ALA A 618 3.06 56.02 21.57
N GLU A 619 3.44 55.07 22.41
CA GLU A 619 4.00 53.77 21.96
C GLU A 619 2.94 52.89 21.28
N ALA A 620 1.67 53.11 21.57
CA ALA A 620 0.54 52.49 20.88
C ALA A 620 0.16 53.21 19.56
N GLY A 621 0.83 54.35 19.26
CA GLY A 621 0.48 55.20 18.11
C GLY A 621 -0.83 55.95 18.32
N LEU A 622 -1.22 56.21 19.57
CA LEU A 622 -2.45 56.90 19.95
C LEU A 622 -2.12 58.31 20.49
N ASP A 623 -2.88 59.30 20.08
CA ASP A 623 -2.79 60.64 20.61
C ASP A 623 -3.66 60.76 21.86
N PHE A 624 -3.04 60.80 23.02
CA PHE A 624 -3.70 60.85 24.31
C PHE A 624 -4.75 61.98 24.42
N THR A 625 -4.50 63.11 23.79
CA THR A 625 -5.40 64.26 23.81
C THR A 625 -6.74 64.04 23.10
N ARG A 626 -6.83 63.01 22.25
CA ARG A 626 -8.06 62.66 21.50
C ARG A 626 -8.92 61.68 22.23
N PHE A 627 -8.52 61.24 23.42
CA PHE A 627 -9.25 60.25 24.22
C PHE A 627 -9.87 60.91 25.44
N THR A 628 -11.10 60.55 25.70
CA THR A 628 -11.84 61.02 26.89
C THR A 628 -11.85 59.93 27.96
N SER A 629 -11.68 60.33 29.23
CA SER A 629 -11.75 59.35 30.34
C SER A 629 -13.13 58.66 30.36
N ALA A 630 -13.11 57.36 30.68
CA ALA A 630 -14.29 56.51 30.74
C ALA A 630 -14.20 55.55 31.93
N ASN A 631 -15.32 55.00 32.36
CA ASN A 631 -15.29 53.96 33.39
C ASN A 631 -14.71 52.64 32.84
N PRO A 632 -13.78 51.99 33.58
CA PRO A 632 -13.27 50.69 33.20
C PRO A 632 -14.37 49.65 33.01
N GLN A 633 -14.27 48.84 31.96
CA GLN A 633 -15.19 47.74 31.64
C GLN A 633 -14.52 46.38 31.62
N TRP A 634 -13.21 46.33 31.37
CA TRP A 634 -12.45 45.10 31.30
C TRP A 634 -11.61 44.91 32.57
N THR A 635 -11.77 43.76 33.21
CA THR A 635 -10.98 43.36 34.38
C THR A 635 -9.58 42.91 33.93
N PRO A 636 -8.50 43.47 34.46
CA PRO A 636 -7.14 43.03 34.23
C PRO A 636 -6.96 41.55 34.55
N PRO A 637 -6.08 40.83 33.82
CA PRO A 637 -5.82 39.42 34.11
C PRO A 637 -5.14 39.21 35.47
N ASN A 638 -4.31 40.16 35.89
CA ASN A 638 -3.56 40.14 37.14
C ASN A 638 -4.03 41.27 38.08
N PHE A 639 -3.65 41.18 39.33
CA PHE A 639 -3.98 42.16 40.34
C PHE A 639 -3.47 43.57 39.93
N ALA A 640 -4.25 44.61 40.26
CA ALA A 640 -3.91 45.99 40.02
C ALA A 640 -4.53 46.85 41.12
N ASP A 641 -3.86 47.92 41.51
CA ASP A 641 -4.32 48.88 42.54
C ASP A 641 -5.17 50.01 41.92
N LYS A 642 -4.91 50.36 40.69
CA LYS A 642 -5.68 51.36 39.96
C LYS A 642 -6.07 50.85 38.55
N GLN A 643 -7.31 51.11 38.16
CA GLN A 643 -7.83 50.85 36.83
C GLN A 643 -8.31 52.14 36.20
N VAL A 644 -8.01 52.34 34.95
CA VAL A 644 -8.37 53.52 34.15
C VAL A 644 -8.77 53.10 32.75
N ALA A 645 -9.68 53.85 32.18
CA ALA A 645 -10.07 53.61 30.79
C ALA A 645 -10.32 54.91 30.03
N TRP A 646 -10.20 54.85 28.76
CA TRP A 646 -10.49 55.98 27.85
C TRP A 646 -11.27 55.50 26.65
N GLN A 647 -12.02 56.36 26.08
CA GLN A 647 -12.75 56.18 24.82
C GLN A 647 -12.25 57.12 23.78
N GLY A 648 -12.14 56.65 22.56
CA GLY A 648 -11.70 57.44 21.43
C GLY A 648 -12.03 56.80 20.09
N ARG A 649 -11.35 57.24 19.07
CA ARG A 649 -11.47 56.65 17.72
C ARG A 649 -10.12 56.10 17.24
N HIS A 650 -10.19 55.03 16.45
CA HIS A 650 -8.98 54.47 15.90
C HIS A 650 -8.25 55.44 14.96
N PRO A 651 -6.94 55.72 15.14
CA PRO A 651 -6.22 56.72 14.37
C PRO A 651 -6.20 56.43 12.88
N ASP A 652 -5.99 55.18 12.49
CA ASP A 652 -5.95 54.73 11.09
C ASP A 652 -7.38 54.51 10.49
N HIS A 653 -8.41 54.41 11.34
CA HIS A 653 -9.82 54.15 10.98
C HIS A 653 -10.77 54.96 11.85
N PRO A 654 -10.95 56.27 11.58
CA PRO A 654 -11.74 57.15 12.47
C PRO A 654 -13.22 56.82 12.62
N ASP A 655 -13.74 55.95 11.78
CA ASP A 655 -15.10 55.40 11.87
C ASP A 655 -15.23 54.30 12.95
N VAL A 656 -14.14 53.74 13.40
CA VAL A 656 -14.12 52.70 14.43
C VAL A 656 -13.93 53.27 15.82
N PRO A 657 -14.93 53.16 16.71
CA PRO A 657 -14.75 53.51 18.09
C PRO A 657 -13.87 52.46 18.80
N ILE A 658 -12.92 52.94 19.58
CA ILE A 658 -12.05 52.07 20.42
C ILE A 658 -12.04 52.54 21.85
N ARG A 659 -11.80 51.58 22.74
CA ARG A 659 -11.52 51.81 24.13
C ARG A 659 -10.08 51.43 24.43
N VAL A 660 -9.48 52.13 25.36
CA VAL A 660 -8.20 51.75 25.95
C VAL A 660 -8.47 51.42 27.43
N GLU A 661 -8.24 50.19 27.78
CA GLU A 661 -8.34 49.69 29.16
C GLU A 661 -6.92 49.54 29.72
N ALA A 662 -6.66 50.13 30.89
CA ALA A 662 -5.35 50.08 31.47
C ALA A 662 -5.42 49.95 32.99
N ALA A 663 -4.35 49.41 33.58
CA ALA A 663 -4.24 49.29 35.01
C ALA A 663 -2.79 49.42 35.45
N SER A 664 -2.60 49.95 36.68
CA SER A 664 -1.30 50.06 37.35
C SER A 664 -1.28 49.30 38.65
N TRP A 665 -0.06 48.96 39.08
CA TRP A 665 0.25 48.48 40.42
C TRP A 665 1.45 49.26 40.94
N GLN A 666 1.30 49.88 42.07
CA GLN A 666 2.31 50.79 42.63
C GLN A 666 2.86 51.80 41.61
N ASN A 667 1.96 52.41 40.86
CA ASN A 667 2.24 53.36 39.79
C ASN A 667 3.05 52.83 38.59
N ARG A 668 3.27 51.49 38.44
CA ARG A 668 3.79 50.86 37.21
C ARG A 668 2.64 50.35 36.35
N PRO A 669 2.64 50.53 35.03
CA PRO A 669 1.67 49.93 34.14
C PRO A 669 1.77 48.38 34.20
N VAL A 670 0.71 47.69 34.64
CA VAL A 670 0.63 46.22 34.65
C VAL A 670 -0.33 45.68 33.59
N TYR A 671 -1.18 46.53 33.09
CA TYR A 671 -2.11 46.18 32.02
C TYR A 671 -2.36 47.39 31.13
N PHE A 672 -2.35 47.14 29.83
CA PHE A 672 -2.79 48.07 28.79
C PHE A 672 -3.33 47.25 27.63
N ARG A 673 -4.51 47.60 27.12
CA ARG A 673 -5.10 46.94 25.95
C ARG A 673 -5.96 47.91 25.18
N ILE A 674 -5.81 47.89 23.84
CA ILE A 674 -6.72 48.52 22.93
C ILE A 674 -7.88 47.54 22.68
N VAL A 675 -9.10 47.95 22.96
CA VAL A 675 -10.33 47.15 22.79
C VAL A 675 -11.16 47.75 21.67
N ALA A 676 -11.43 46.96 20.67
CA ALA A 676 -12.26 47.31 19.51
C ALA A 676 -13.62 46.59 19.56
N PRO A 677 -14.61 47.00 18.74
CA PRO A 677 -15.96 46.40 18.76
C PRO A 677 -16.01 44.89 18.47
N TRP A 678 -14.96 44.34 17.84
CA TRP A 678 -14.85 42.91 17.53
C TRP A 678 -14.16 42.10 18.63
N ASP A 679 -13.56 42.75 19.62
CA ASP A 679 -12.93 42.05 20.74
C ASP A 679 -13.95 41.39 21.65
N LYS A 680 -13.73 40.11 21.94
CA LYS A 680 -14.60 39.31 22.82
C LYS A 680 -13.99 39.12 24.19
N ALA A 681 -14.81 39.14 25.21
CA ALA A 681 -14.43 38.88 26.59
C ALA A 681 -14.21 37.36 26.80
N ARG A 682 -13.07 36.83 26.34
CA ARG A 682 -12.76 35.38 26.31
C ARG A 682 -12.89 34.65 27.64
N ARG A 683 -12.85 35.39 28.76
CA ARG A 683 -13.02 34.81 30.12
C ARG A 683 -14.48 34.62 30.48
N GLN A 684 -15.42 35.39 29.90
CA GLN A 684 -16.85 35.36 30.19
C GLN A 684 -17.66 34.63 29.12
N GLU A 685 -17.28 34.74 27.87
CA GLU A 685 -17.87 34.01 26.78
C GLU A 685 -17.16 32.68 26.67
N ALA A 686 -17.69 31.61 27.24
CA ALA A 686 -17.44 30.28 26.76
C ALA A 686 -17.85 30.32 25.29
N GLY A 687 -16.86 30.25 24.39
CA GLY A 687 -17.11 30.42 22.97
C GLY A 687 -18.21 29.50 22.50
N ALA A 688 -19.43 29.99 22.38
CA ALA A 688 -20.55 29.26 21.83
C ALA A 688 -20.24 29.00 20.37
N LEU A 689 -19.67 27.83 20.10
CA LEU A 689 -19.53 27.33 18.72
C LEU A 689 -20.92 27.39 18.09
N SER A 690 -21.03 27.89 16.87
CA SER A 690 -22.29 27.80 16.15
C SER A 690 -22.76 26.35 16.14
N SER A 691 -24.04 26.09 16.32
CA SER A 691 -24.64 24.73 16.35
C SER A 691 -24.17 23.89 15.15
N ARG A 692 -23.93 24.52 14.02
CA ARG A 692 -23.41 23.90 12.82
C ARG A 692 -21.96 23.42 13.01
N ARG A 693 -21.07 24.25 13.55
CA ARG A 693 -19.67 23.88 13.78
C ARG A 693 -19.58 22.78 14.85
N GLN A 694 -20.40 22.87 15.88
CA GLN A 694 -20.50 21.84 16.90
C GLN A 694 -20.95 20.50 16.31
N ALA A 695 -21.92 20.49 15.39
CA ALA A 695 -22.34 19.29 14.67
C ALA A 695 -21.19 18.72 13.79
N GLY A 696 -20.41 19.59 13.14
CA GLY A 696 -19.24 19.21 12.38
C GLY A 696 -18.14 18.57 13.25
N ASP A 697 -17.83 19.18 14.40
CA ASP A 697 -16.86 18.67 15.34
C ASP A 697 -17.28 17.30 15.90
N ILE A 698 -18.58 17.15 16.25
CA ILE A 698 -19.14 15.86 16.70
C ILE A 698 -19.04 14.80 15.60
N LEU A 699 -19.46 15.11 14.38
CA LEU A 699 -19.42 14.17 13.26
C LEU A 699 -17.99 13.77 12.91
N SER A 700 -17.06 14.73 12.89
CA SER A 700 -15.63 14.49 12.69
C SER A 700 -15.07 13.58 13.79
N THR A 701 -15.37 13.87 15.04
CA THR A 701 -14.93 13.07 16.19
C THR A 701 -15.47 11.65 16.11
N ILE A 702 -16.76 11.46 15.83
CA ILE A 702 -17.36 10.13 15.65
C ILE A 702 -16.67 9.38 14.52
N THR A 703 -16.40 10.04 13.39
CA THR A 703 -15.73 9.45 12.24
C THR A 703 -14.32 9.00 12.60
N TRP A 704 -13.54 9.85 13.29
CA TRP A 704 -12.21 9.52 13.76
C TRP A 704 -12.19 8.36 14.76
N VAL A 705 -13.10 8.36 15.71
CA VAL A 705 -13.24 7.27 16.69
C VAL A 705 -13.61 5.95 15.97
N ALA A 706 -14.51 6.00 14.99
CA ALA A 706 -14.85 4.83 14.20
C ALA A 706 -13.66 4.30 13.39
N VAL A 707 -12.87 5.19 12.79
CA VAL A 707 -11.63 4.83 12.07
C VAL A 707 -10.60 4.21 13.02
N LEU A 708 -10.41 4.77 14.21
CA LEU A 708 -9.49 4.24 15.22
C LEU A 708 -9.91 2.85 15.71
N ILE A 709 -11.18 2.68 16.08
CA ILE A 709 -11.72 1.39 16.55
C ILE A 709 -11.67 0.35 15.42
N GLY A 710 -12.11 0.72 14.23
CA GLY A 710 -12.05 -0.13 13.05
C GLY A 710 -10.62 -0.53 12.70
N GLY A 711 -9.70 0.44 12.73
CA GLY A 711 -8.27 0.22 12.53
C GLY A 711 -7.67 -0.74 13.55
N LEU A 712 -7.94 -0.53 14.84
CA LEU A 712 -7.46 -1.41 15.92
C LEU A 712 -7.99 -2.84 15.77
N TYR A 713 -9.28 -2.98 15.48
CA TYR A 713 -9.91 -4.29 15.26
C TYR A 713 -9.27 -5.02 14.08
N LEU A 714 -9.12 -4.35 12.93
CA LEU A 714 -8.52 -4.93 11.73
C LEU A 714 -7.03 -5.27 11.93
N ALA A 715 -6.26 -4.37 12.55
CA ALA A 715 -4.85 -4.61 12.87
C ALA A 715 -4.68 -5.84 13.77
N ARG A 716 -5.46 -5.93 14.86
CA ARG A 716 -5.45 -7.10 15.76
C ARG A 716 -5.80 -8.39 15.03
N ARG A 717 -6.83 -8.36 14.16
CA ARG A 717 -7.24 -9.51 13.35
C ARG A 717 -6.13 -9.96 12.40
N ASN A 718 -5.49 -9.02 11.71
CA ASN A 718 -4.43 -9.30 10.75
C ASN A 718 -3.17 -9.84 11.44
N LEU A 719 -2.77 -9.25 12.57
CA LEU A 719 -1.62 -9.71 13.36
C LEU A 719 -1.80 -11.13 13.88
N ARG A 720 -3.02 -11.47 14.37
CA ARG A 720 -3.35 -12.83 14.80
C ARG A 720 -3.35 -13.84 13.66
N ALA A 721 -3.73 -13.39 12.46
CA ALA A 721 -3.73 -14.22 11.25
C ALA A 721 -2.36 -14.29 10.54
N GLY A 722 -1.34 -13.57 11.02
CA GLY A 722 0.00 -13.54 10.43
C GLY A 722 0.08 -12.90 9.03
N ARG A 723 -0.91 -12.05 8.65
CA ARG A 723 -1.08 -11.56 7.27
C ARG A 723 -0.46 -10.20 6.95
N GLY A 724 0.01 -9.44 7.95
CA GLY A 724 0.50 -8.07 7.75
C GLY A 724 1.96 -8.00 7.32
N ASP A 725 2.31 -6.98 6.53
CA ASP A 725 3.69 -6.61 6.22
C ASP A 725 4.37 -5.98 7.45
N ARG A 726 4.97 -6.81 8.30
CA ARG A 726 5.64 -6.37 9.52
C ARG A 726 6.93 -5.59 9.24
N LYS A 727 7.68 -5.98 8.18
CA LYS A 727 8.98 -5.37 7.83
C LYS A 727 8.79 -3.97 7.27
N GLY A 728 7.89 -3.80 6.28
CA GLY A 728 7.57 -2.49 5.73
C GLY A 728 6.93 -1.57 6.76
N GLY A 729 5.98 -2.09 7.55
CA GLY A 729 5.35 -1.33 8.63
C GLY A 729 6.34 -0.84 9.68
N PHE A 730 7.35 -1.65 10.06
CA PHE A 730 8.39 -1.23 11.00
C PHE A 730 9.30 -0.14 10.40
N ARG A 731 9.73 -0.28 9.14
CA ARG A 731 10.56 0.74 8.46
C ARG A 731 9.83 2.09 8.39
N MET A 732 8.56 2.07 8.03
CA MET A 732 7.72 3.27 8.01
C MET A 732 7.60 3.89 9.40
N ALA A 733 7.27 3.09 10.43
CA ALA A 733 7.13 3.57 11.81
C ALA A 733 8.43 4.17 12.35
N LEU A 734 9.57 3.55 12.05
CA LEU A 734 10.89 4.07 12.43
C LEU A 734 11.18 5.42 11.75
N ALA A 735 10.87 5.55 10.47
CA ALA A 735 11.03 6.83 9.75
C ALA A 735 10.15 7.93 10.37
N ILE A 736 8.88 7.62 10.64
CA ILE A 736 7.94 8.55 11.29
C ILE A 736 8.45 8.93 12.68
N PHE A 737 8.94 7.96 13.45
CA PHE A 737 9.51 8.20 14.78
C PHE A 737 10.66 9.20 14.73
N LEU A 738 11.64 8.97 13.86
CA LEU A 738 12.81 9.83 13.73
C LEU A 738 12.45 11.25 13.26
N LEU A 739 11.54 11.35 12.28
CA LEU A 739 11.09 12.65 11.76
C LEU A 739 10.28 13.42 12.79
N SER A 740 9.35 12.77 13.48
CA SER A 740 8.55 13.40 14.53
C SER A 740 9.40 13.83 15.73
N LEU A 741 10.32 12.96 16.18
CA LEU A 741 11.24 13.28 17.26
C LEU A 741 12.14 14.47 16.89
N GLY A 742 12.75 14.44 15.71
CA GLY A 742 13.59 15.53 15.21
C GLY A 742 12.80 16.85 15.06
N GLY A 743 11.58 16.78 14.52
CA GLY A 743 10.69 17.93 14.40
C GLY A 743 10.33 18.54 15.76
N MET A 744 9.96 17.70 16.75
CA MET A 744 9.62 18.15 18.11
C MET A 744 10.83 18.76 18.83
N LEU A 745 11.99 18.11 18.79
CA LEU A 745 13.20 18.62 19.42
C LEU A 745 13.67 19.94 18.79
N LEU A 746 13.58 20.08 17.46
CA LEU A 746 13.90 21.35 16.81
C LEU A 746 12.87 22.46 17.10
N ARG A 747 11.65 22.11 17.43
CA ARG A 747 10.57 23.06 17.71
C ARG A 747 10.61 23.54 19.16
N ALA A 748 10.94 22.68 20.10
CA ALA A 748 10.85 22.91 21.52
C ALA A 748 11.68 24.12 21.99
N HIS A 749 11.20 24.84 22.99
CA HIS A 749 11.95 25.89 23.68
C HIS A 749 12.83 25.24 24.75
N HIS A 750 14.13 25.09 24.45
CA HIS A 750 15.10 24.42 25.31
C HIS A 750 15.56 25.28 26.47
N VAL A 751 15.64 24.67 27.61
CA VAL A 751 16.02 25.36 28.88
C VAL A 751 17.15 24.58 29.57
N PRO A 752 18.17 25.28 30.15
CA PRO A 752 19.30 24.61 30.81
C PRO A 752 18.97 24.17 32.24
N THR A 753 17.84 23.45 32.41
CA THR A 753 17.35 22.94 33.71
C THR A 753 16.93 21.46 33.58
N SER A 754 16.53 20.86 34.71
CA SER A 754 15.95 19.51 34.73
C SER A 754 14.66 19.38 33.89
N ASP A 755 14.00 20.50 33.58
CA ASP A 755 12.79 20.54 32.78
C ASP A 755 13.07 20.16 31.31
N GLU A 756 14.34 20.20 30.87
CA GLU A 756 14.78 19.67 29.56
C GLU A 756 14.45 18.17 29.40
N LEU A 757 14.51 17.42 30.52
CA LEU A 757 14.11 16.00 30.53
C LEU A 757 12.62 15.83 30.26
N GLN A 758 11.79 16.76 30.72
CA GLN A 758 10.36 16.75 30.44
C GLN A 758 10.12 16.99 28.94
N ILE A 759 10.80 17.97 28.34
CA ILE A 759 10.73 18.26 26.91
C ILE A 759 11.10 17.02 26.09
N LEU A 760 12.21 16.36 26.46
CA LEU A 760 12.64 15.13 25.81
C LEU A 760 11.60 14.00 25.96
N TYR A 761 11.04 13.84 27.17
CA TYR A 761 10.01 12.84 27.44
C TYR A 761 8.74 13.09 26.61
N GLU A 762 8.30 14.33 26.52
CA GLU A 762 7.14 14.72 25.71
C GLU A 762 7.38 14.49 24.23
N ALA A 763 8.56 14.88 23.72
CA ALA A 763 8.95 14.66 22.34
C ALA A 763 9.00 13.15 21.99
N LEU A 764 9.57 12.35 22.88
CA LEU A 764 9.64 10.89 22.72
C LEU A 764 8.25 10.24 22.75
N SER A 765 7.40 10.65 23.70
CA SER A 765 6.04 10.15 23.83
C SER A 765 5.20 10.46 22.60
N TYR A 766 5.28 11.69 22.10
CA TYR A 766 4.59 12.10 20.87
C TYR A 766 5.08 11.31 19.64
N ALA A 767 6.40 11.19 19.47
CA ALA A 767 6.98 10.47 18.35
C ALA A 767 6.61 8.98 18.38
N LEU A 768 6.63 8.34 19.56
CA LEU A 768 6.18 6.95 19.74
C LEU A 768 4.69 6.79 19.43
N PHE A 769 3.85 7.70 19.90
CA PHE A 769 2.42 7.67 19.67
C PHE A 769 2.09 7.80 18.17
N GLN A 770 2.68 8.77 17.47
CA GLN A 770 2.51 8.96 16.04
C GLN A 770 2.95 7.71 15.24
N SER A 771 4.12 7.17 15.57
CA SER A 771 4.67 5.98 14.94
C SER A 771 3.79 4.76 15.15
N PHE A 772 3.30 4.57 16.38
CA PHE A 772 2.40 3.47 16.74
C PHE A 772 1.08 3.56 15.96
N LEU A 773 0.46 4.73 15.88
CA LEU A 773 -0.79 4.93 15.15
C LEU A 773 -0.60 4.66 13.65
N ALA A 774 0.45 5.19 13.05
CA ALA A 774 0.74 4.96 11.64
C ALA A 774 1.00 3.46 11.36
N TRP A 775 1.79 2.80 12.22
CA TRP A 775 2.02 1.36 12.13
C TRP A 775 0.71 0.56 12.27
N MET A 776 -0.13 0.93 13.23
CA MET A 776 -1.44 0.29 13.45
C MET A 776 -2.35 0.44 12.22
N PHE A 777 -2.43 1.65 11.64
CA PHE A 777 -3.22 1.90 10.43
C PHE A 777 -2.70 1.10 9.25
N TYR A 778 -1.38 1.04 9.09
CA TYR A 778 -0.76 0.26 8.03
C TYR A 778 -1.06 -1.25 8.19
N GLN A 779 -0.90 -1.81 9.39
CA GLN A 779 -1.24 -3.22 9.66
C GLN A 779 -2.74 -3.51 9.50
N ALA A 780 -3.60 -2.52 9.74
CA ALA A 780 -5.04 -2.65 9.55
C ALA A 780 -5.40 -2.74 8.07
N LEU A 781 -4.85 -1.85 7.25
CA LEU A 781 -5.29 -1.65 5.86
C LEU A 781 -4.54 -2.54 4.85
N GLU A 782 -3.25 -2.76 5.06
CA GLU A 782 -2.35 -3.36 4.07
C GLU A 782 -2.83 -4.72 3.54
N PRO A 783 -3.21 -5.71 4.36
CA PRO A 783 -3.65 -7.01 3.85
C PRO A 783 -4.95 -6.94 3.04
N TYR A 784 -5.86 -6.03 3.41
CA TYR A 784 -7.12 -5.86 2.69
C TYR A 784 -6.93 -5.10 1.38
N VAL A 785 -6.17 -4.00 1.40
CA VAL A 785 -5.88 -3.23 0.18
C VAL A 785 -5.09 -4.09 -0.80
N ARG A 786 -4.13 -4.87 -0.32
CA ARG A 786 -3.38 -5.84 -1.12
C ARG A 786 -4.28 -6.90 -1.76
N ARG A 787 -5.35 -7.29 -1.08
CA ARG A 787 -6.32 -8.26 -1.61
C ARG A 787 -7.32 -7.65 -2.59
N TYR A 788 -7.88 -6.47 -2.26
CA TYR A 788 -8.97 -5.88 -3.05
C TYR A 788 -8.46 -4.86 -4.08
N TRP A 789 -7.45 -4.08 -3.73
CA TRP A 789 -6.90 -2.98 -4.54
C TRP A 789 -5.36 -2.98 -4.56
N PRO A 790 -4.71 -4.09 -4.95
CA PRO A 790 -3.25 -4.20 -4.84
C PRO A 790 -2.49 -3.10 -5.58
N ARG A 791 -3.05 -2.61 -6.70
CA ARG A 791 -2.45 -1.52 -7.49
C ARG A 791 -2.24 -0.22 -6.70
N LEU A 792 -3.05 0.02 -5.65
CA LEU A 792 -2.93 1.22 -4.82
C LEU A 792 -1.74 1.20 -3.86
N LEU A 793 -1.11 0.03 -3.67
CA LEU A 793 0.04 -0.14 -2.77
C LEU A 793 1.37 -0.37 -3.49
N ILE A 794 1.38 -0.63 -4.79
CA ILE A 794 2.61 -1.05 -5.52
C ILE A 794 3.74 -0.06 -5.32
N SER A 795 3.53 1.23 -5.60
CA SER A 795 4.55 2.27 -5.46
C SER A 795 5.01 2.46 -4.01
N TRP A 796 4.09 2.36 -3.06
CA TRP A 796 4.39 2.45 -1.64
C TRP A 796 5.22 1.26 -1.14
N THR A 797 4.84 0.04 -1.51
CA THR A 797 5.57 -1.18 -1.14
C THR A 797 6.99 -1.18 -1.70
N ARG A 798 7.16 -0.73 -2.96
CA ARG A 798 8.47 -0.54 -3.59
C ARG A 798 9.32 0.50 -2.88
N LEU A 799 8.72 1.62 -2.48
CA LEU A 799 9.40 2.65 -1.69
C LEU A 799 9.91 2.08 -0.36
N LEU A 800 9.07 1.34 0.37
CA LEU A 800 9.45 0.68 1.61
C LEU A 800 10.49 -0.43 1.42
N ALA A 801 10.52 -1.07 0.24
CA ALA A 801 11.55 -2.03 -0.14
C ALA A 801 12.91 -1.37 -0.50
N GLY A 802 12.95 -0.04 -0.65
CA GLY A 802 14.15 0.73 -1.03
C GLY A 802 14.33 0.93 -2.53
N GLU A 803 13.35 0.58 -3.35
CA GLU A 803 13.38 0.75 -4.82
C GLU A 803 13.07 2.18 -5.25
N VAL A 804 13.73 3.18 -4.69
CA VAL A 804 13.39 4.60 -4.88
C VAL A 804 13.40 5.05 -6.36
N ARG A 805 14.21 4.40 -7.20
CA ARG A 805 14.34 4.72 -8.64
C ARG A 805 13.29 4.04 -9.53
N ASN A 806 12.24 3.48 -8.94
CA ASN A 806 11.19 2.82 -9.71
C ASN A 806 10.28 3.82 -10.42
N PRO A 807 9.97 3.65 -11.73
CA PRO A 807 9.16 4.58 -12.50
C PRO A 807 7.77 4.87 -11.92
N MET A 808 7.13 3.89 -11.28
CA MET A 808 5.82 4.09 -10.63
C MET A 808 5.90 5.04 -9.43
N ILE A 809 7.01 5.00 -8.67
CA ILE A 809 7.23 5.93 -7.56
C ILE A 809 7.33 7.35 -8.12
N GLY A 810 8.15 7.55 -9.17
CA GLY A 810 8.27 8.84 -9.84
C GLY A 810 6.94 9.37 -10.36
N ARG A 811 6.14 8.50 -10.99
CA ARG A 811 4.79 8.81 -11.47
C ARG A 811 3.89 9.30 -10.34
N ASP A 812 3.83 8.55 -9.24
CA ASP A 812 2.90 8.84 -8.15
C ASP A 812 3.33 10.09 -7.36
N VAL A 813 4.63 10.34 -7.24
CA VAL A 813 5.16 11.59 -6.68
C VAL A 813 4.80 12.78 -7.57
N LEU A 814 5.00 12.68 -8.87
CA LEU A 814 4.71 13.77 -9.81
C LEU A 814 3.22 14.10 -9.89
N ILE A 815 2.38 13.07 -10.00
CA ILE A 815 0.92 13.23 -10.08
C ILE A 815 0.36 13.67 -8.74
N GLY A 816 0.81 13.11 -7.62
CA GLY A 816 0.39 13.49 -6.28
C GLY A 816 0.70 14.95 -5.98
N GLY A 817 1.91 15.41 -6.31
CA GLY A 817 2.31 16.81 -6.17
C GLY A 817 1.47 17.78 -7.02
N MET A 818 1.25 17.43 -8.29
CA MET A 818 0.39 18.21 -9.19
C MET A 818 -1.05 18.32 -8.65
N LEU A 819 -1.65 17.18 -8.26
CA LEU A 819 -3.01 17.15 -7.71
C LEU A 819 -3.11 17.89 -6.39
N GLY A 820 -2.08 17.82 -5.52
CA GLY A 820 -2.02 18.52 -4.24
C GLY A 820 -2.05 20.05 -4.40
N LEU A 821 -1.47 20.57 -5.47
CA LEU A 821 -1.53 22.01 -5.78
C LEU A 821 -2.83 22.41 -6.48
N ILE A 822 -3.38 21.59 -7.37
CA ILE A 822 -4.61 21.89 -8.11
C ILE A 822 -5.85 21.74 -7.20
N GLY A 823 -5.91 20.69 -6.40
CA GLY A 823 -7.13 20.28 -5.70
C GLY A 823 -7.68 21.34 -4.75
N HIS A 824 -6.84 21.97 -3.95
CA HIS A 824 -7.29 22.98 -2.99
C HIS A 824 -6.58 24.34 -3.16
N PRO A 825 -5.23 24.42 -3.20
CA PRO A 825 -4.57 25.70 -3.32
C PRO A 825 -5.04 26.52 -4.53
N LEU A 826 -4.98 25.95 -5.72
CA LEU A 826 -5.41 26.66 -6.94
C LEU A 826 -6.89 27.02 -6.90
N THR A 827 -7.74 26.14 -6.35
CA THR A 827 -9.19 26.40 -6.29
C THR A 827 -9.53 27.53 -5.34
N ILE A 828 -8.99 27.52 -4.11
CA ILE A 828 -9.25 28.59 -3.14
C ILE A 828 -8.64 29.94 -3.58
N TRP A 829 -7.43 29.89 -4.15
CA TRP A 829 -6.78 31.09 -4.65
C TRP A 829 -7.52 31.64 -5.89
N GLY A 830 -7.98 30.75 -6.77
CA GLY A 830 -8.78 31.14 -7.94
C GLY A 830 -10.11 31.78 -7.56
N THR A 831 -10.84 31.20 -6.59
CA THR A 831 -12.10 31.77 -6.11
C THR A 831 -11.88 33.12 -5.46
N ARG A 832 -10.85 33.31 -4.64
CA ARG A 832 -10.50 34.59 -4.02
C ARG A 832 -10.05 35.65 -5.04
N LEU A 833 -9.27 35.22 -6.03
CA LEU A 833 -8.86 36.11 -7.11
C LEU A 833 -10.07 36.57 -7.96
N LEU A 834 -10.96 35.65 -8.31
CA LEU A 834 -12.19 35.95 -9.05
C LEU A 834 -13.08 36.92 -8.26
N ALA A 835 -13.31 36.64 -6.99
CA ALA A 835 -14.08 37.53 -6.12
C ALA A 835 -13.48 38.95 -6.08
N THR A 836 -12.15 39.06 -5.93
CA THR A 836 -11.45 40.34 -5.98
C THR A 836 -11.65 41.07 -7.32
N ARG A 837 -11.65 40.32 -8.43
CA ARG A 837 -11.88 40.90 -9.77
C ARG A 837 -13.33 41.35 -9.99
N LEU A 838 -14.27 40.66 -9.37
CA LEU A 838 -15.70 41.02 -9.42
C LEU A 838 -16.08 42.11 -8.40
N GLY A 839 -15.12 42.65 -7.64
CA GLY A 839 -15.40 43.64 -6.59
C GLY A 839 -16.10 43.06 -5.35
N ILE A 840 -16.12 41.72 -5.23
CA ILE A 840 -16.65 41.03 -4.05
C ILE A 840 -15.55 40.96 -3.01
N GLU A 841 -15.78 41.54 -1.84
CA GLU A 841 -14.80 41.46 -0.75
C GLU A 841 -14.89 40.14 -0.05
N GLU A 842 -13.84 39.33 -0.16
CA GLU A 842 -13.67 38.10 0.57
C GLU A 842 -12.43 38.16 1.49
N SER A 843 -12.49 37.35 2.53
CA SER A 843 -11.38 37.24 3.47
C SER A 843 -10.10 36.80 2.79
N PRO A 844 -8.94 37.42 3.09
CA PRO A 844 -7.66 36.95 2.59
C PRO A 844 -7.33 35.56 3.11
N ILE A 845 -6.55 34.78 2.37
CA ILE A 845 -6.08 33.46 2.78
C ILE A 845 -4.99 33.63 3.85
N SER A 846 -5.18 33.04 5.02
CA SER A 846 -4.17 33.00 6.07
C SER A 846 -3.29 31.77 5.94
N THR A 847 -2.01 31.90 6.30
CA THR A 847 -1.16 30.73 6.58
C THR A 847 -1.75 29.94 7.73
N ARG A 848 -1.81 28.62 7.58
CA ARG A 848 -2.38 27.72 8.59
C ARG A 848 -1.50 27.66 9.85
N ASN A 849 -0.18 27.81 9.67
CA ASN A 849 0.80 27.78 10.74
C ASN A 849 1.69 29.03 10.75
N THR A 850 1.66 29.78 11.86
CA THR A 850 2.47 31.01 12.01
C THR A 850 3.92 30.74 12.43
N LEU A 851 4.28 29.50 12.80
CA LEU A 851 5.67 29.11 13.08
C LEU A 851 6.56 29.24 11.83
N SER A 852 5.98 29.18 10.65
CA SER A 852 6.69 29.38 9.38
C SER A 852 7.23 30.81 9.20
N PHE A 853 6.83 31.78 10.02
CA PHE A 853 7.42 33.12 10.11
C PHE A 853 8.62 33.19 11.07
N GLY A 854 8.88 32.11 11.83
CA GLY A 854 10.03 32.01 12.70
C GLY A 854 11.35 31.80 11.96
N GLY A 855 12.45 31.71 12.73
CA GLY A 855 13.77 31.43 12.19
C GLY A 855 13.88 30.05 11.54
N THR A 856 15.00 29.80 10.85
CA THR A 856 15.29 28.57 10.07
C THR A 856 15.02 27.29 10.85
N ARG A 857 15.29 27.28 12.16
CA ARG A 857 15.01 26.15 13.08
C ARG A 857 13.54 25.77 13.06
N HIS A 858 12.63 26.73 13.19
CA HIS A 858 11.18 26.48 13.20
C HIS A 858 10.65 26.04 11.84
N VAL A 859 11.23 26.58 10.76
CA VAL A 859 10.91 26.18 9.39
C VAL A 859 11.26 24.71 9.14
N ILE A 860 12.47 24.30 9.53
CA ILE A 860 12.91 22.89 9.39
C ILE A 860 12.08 21.98 10.32
N ALA A 861 11.85 22.39 11.57
CA ALA A 861 11.03 21.63 12.51
C ALA A 861 9.64 21.35 11.98
N HIS A 862 8.99 22.37 11.42
CA HIS A 862 7.66 22.23 10.85
C HIS A 862 7.66 21.36 9.59
N PHE A 863 8.68 21.49 8.73
CA PHE A 863 8.84 20.62 7.57
C PHE A 863 8.99 19.14 7.94
N LEU A 864 9.83 18.83 8.95
CA LEU A 864 10.00 17.47 9.45
C LEU A 864 8.69 16.89 10.02
N SER A 865 7.87 17.71 10.67
CA SER A 865 6.56 17.32 11.20
C SER A 865 5.52 17.11 10.11
N SER A 866 5.58 17.85 8.99
CA SER A 866 4.62 17.74 7.87
C SER A 866 4.72 16.40 7.13
N LEU A 867 5.89 15.75 7.12
CA LEU A 867 6.07 14.44 6.48
C LEU A 867 5.30 13.32 7.19
N PRO A 868 5.47 13.10 8.52
CA PRO A 868 4.64 12.15 9.28
C PRO A 868 3.15 12.45 9.20
N GLU A 869 2.74 13.71 9.25
CA GLU A 869 1.34 14.12 9.12
C GLU A 869 0.77 13.71 7.77
N ALA A 870 1.48 13.97 6.67
CA ALA A 870 1.04 13.56 5.33
C ALA A 870 0.90 12.04 5.18
N VAL A 871 1.81 11.25 5.78
CA VAL A 871 1.71 9.78 5.79
C VAL A 871 0.49 9.35 6.61
N PHE A 872 0.29 9.94 7.78
CA PHE A 872 -0.84 9.62 8.66
C PHE A 872 -2.19 9.94 8.00
N ASP A 873 -2.30 11.09 7.38
CA ASP A 873 -3.51 11.53 6.65
C ASP A 873 -3.78 10.62 5.44
N GLY A 874 -2.74 10.27 4.68
CA GLY A 874 -2.87 9.36 3.55
C GLY A 874 -3.33 7.96 3.96
N LEU A 875 -2.76 7.39 5.04
CA LEU A 875 -3.19 6.12 5.62
C LEU A 875 -4.62 6.21 6.15
N GLY A 876 -4.95 7.31 6.84
CA GLY A 876 -6.28 7.59 7.38
C GLY A 876 -7.35 7.65 6.29
N CYS A 877 -7.08 8.36 5.20
CA CYS A 877 -8.00 8.46 4.05
C CYS A 877 -8.22 7.09 3.39
N LEU A 878 -7.17 6.29 3.21
CA LEU A 878 -7.29 4.96 2.62
C LEU A 878 -8.01 3.98 3.56
N LEU A 879 -7.73 4.05 4.87
CA LEU A 879 -8.43 3.23 5.88
C LEU A 879 -9.91 3.61 5.98
N PHE A 880 -10.23 4.89 5.94
CA PHE A 880 -11.59 5.39 5.90
C PHE A 880 -12.37 4.85 4.70
N LEU A 881 -11.79 4.93 3.49
CA LEU A 881 -12.36 4.35 2.28
C LEU A 881 -12.55 2.83 2.40
N LEU A 882 -11.54 2.13 2.95
CA LEU A 882 -11.59 0.68 3.16
C LEU A 882 -12.73 0.28 4.12
N LEU A 883 -12.89 0.98 5.24
CA LEU A 883 -13.95 0.68 6.22
C LEU A 883 -15.34 0.85 5.60
N ILE A 884 -15.55 1.91 4.82
CA ILE A 884 -16.80 2.12 4.09
C ILE A 884 -17.01 1.01 3.04
N TYR A 885 -15.96 0.61 2.34
CA TYR A 885 -16.03 -0.49 1.37
C TYR A 885 -16.39 -1.83 2.04
N LEU A 886 -15.80 -2.15 3.18
CA LEU A 886 -16.12 -3.39 3.91
C LEU A 886 -17.58 -3.43 4.38
N LEU A 887 -18.18 -2.26 4.62
CA LEU A 887 -19.59 -2.12 4.97
C LEU A 887 -20.51 -2.26 3.75
N LEU A 888 -20.24 -1.52 2.67
CA LEU A 888 -21.11 -1.42 1.48
C LEU A 888 -20.84 -2.49 0.43
N ARG A 889 -19.64 -3.07 0.41
CA ARG A 889 -19.17 -4.13 -0.51
C ARG A 889 -19.28 -3.82 -2.01
N ARG A 890 -19.51 -2.56 -2.38
CA ARG A 890 -19.54 -2.07 -3.76
C ARG A 890 -18.62 -0.86 -3.89
N GLU A 891 -17.63 -0.91 -4.78
CA GLU A 891 -16.59 0.11 -4.90
C GLU A 891 -17.16 1.51 -5.19
N TRP A 892 -18.06 1.62 -6.16
CA TRP A 892 -18.63 2.91 -6.53
C TRP A 892 -19.46 3.53 -5.39
N LEU A 893 -20.20 2.70 -4.63
CA LEU A 893 -20.97 3.16 -3.46
C LEU A 893 -20.04 3.61 -2.34
N ALA A 894 -18.96 2.87 -2.08
CA ALA A 894 -17.98 3.22 -1.06
C ALA A 894 -17.29 4.55 -1.41
N THR A 895 -16.89 4.72 -2.67
CA THR A 895 -16.25 5.93 -3.17
C THR A 895 -17.19 7.14 -3.08
N ALA A 896 -18.44 6.99 -3.50
CA ALA A 896 -19.47 8.05 -3.42
C ALA A 896 -19.80 8.41 -1.95
N ALA A 897 -19.93 7.41 -1.07
CA ALA A 897 -20.22 7.63 0.35
C ALA A 897 -19.02 8.31 1.06
N ALA A 898 -17.78 7.89 0.76
CA ALA A 898 -16.58 8.52 1.31
C ALA A 898 -16.47 9.98 0.88
N TRP A 899 -16.72 10.27 -0.41
CA TRP A 899 -16.74 11.62 -0.94
C TRP A 899 -17.81 12.48 -0.26
N LEU A 900 -19.03 11.98 -0.16
CA LEU A 900 -20.15 12.72 0.44
C LEU A 900 -19.90 13.00 1.93
N LEU A 901 -19.44 11.99 2.69
CA LEU A 901 -19.19 12.16 4.12
C LEU A 901 -18.04 13.12 4.37
N MET A 902 -16.94 13.03 3.60
CA MET A 902 -15.82 13.98 3.67
C MET A 902 -16.30 15.40 3.33
N TYR A 903 -17.07 15.57 2.27
CA TYR A 903 -17.67 16.86 1.92
C TYR A 903 -18.54 17.43 3.06
N VAL A 904 -19.41 16.62 3.64
CA VAL A 904 -20.30 17.06 4.74
C VAL A 904 -19.49 17.52 5.95
N ILE A 905 -18.46 16.76 6.34
CA ILE A 905 -17.57 17.13 7.45
C ILE A 905 -16.88 18.47 7.15
N LEU A 906 -16.22 18.61 6.00
CA LEU A 906 -15.53 19.85 5.61
C LEU A 906 -16.52 21.03 5.52
N ALA A 907 -17.70 20.80 4.97
CA ALA A 907 -18.73 21.81 4.84
C ALA A 907 -19.27 22.27 6.20
N LEU A 908 -19.41 21.40 7.18
CA LEU A 908 -19.85 21.75 8.53
C LEU A 908 -18.76 22.50 9.31
N LEU A 909 -17.51 22.07 9.18
CA LEU A 909 -16.39 22.61 9.96
C LEU A 909 -15.92 23.99 9.45
N PHE A 910 -15.81 24.13 8.13
CA PHE A 910 -15.00 25.21 7.53
C PHE A 910 -15.78 26.15 6.61
N THR A 911 -17.00 25.79 6.14
CA THR A 911 -17.72 26.71 5.24
C THR A 911 -18.23 27.94 5.96
N VAL A 912 -17.99 29.07 5.36
CA VAL A 912 -18.52 30.38 5.77
C VAL A 912 -19.41 30.95 4.69
N SER A 913 -19.03 30.76 3.41
CA SER A 913 -19.75 31.25 2.25
C SER A 913 -20.26 30.11 1.36
N TRP A 914 -21.10 30.42 0.37
CA TRP A 914 -21.51 29.45 -0.65
C TRP A 914 -20.35 29.01 -1.54
N SER A 915 -19.40 29.90 -1.80
CA SER A 915 -18.16 29.62 -2.56
C SER A 915 -17.32 28.55 -1.86
N ASP A 916 -17.25 28.61 -0.52
CA ASP A 916 -16.54 27.59 0.25
C ASP A 916 -17.15 26.19 0.12
N ARG A 917 -18.48 26.11 -0.03
CA ARG A 917 -19.17 24.79 -0.21
C ARG A 917 -18.75 24.14 -1.52
N LEU A 918 -18.70 24.89 -2.62
CA LEU A 918 -18.24 24.38 -3.91
C LEU A 918 -16.76 23.98 -3.83
N LEU A 919 -15.95 24.78 -3.14
CA LEU A 919 -14.54 24.50 -2.92
C LEU A 919 -14.34 23.14 -2.22
N TYR A 920 -15.00 22.90 -1.09
CA TYR A 920 -14.86 21.66 -0.34
C TYR A 920 -15.43 20.45 -1.08
N LEU A 921 -16.43 20.65 -1.95
CA LEU A 921 -16.93 19.61 -2.84
C LEU A 921 -15.83 19.12 -3.79
N VAL A 922 -15.10 20.09 -4.40
CA VAL A 922 -13.96 19.80 -5.31
C VAL A 922 -12.80 19.18 -4.54
N GLN A 923 -12.48 19.69 -3.36
CA GLN A 923 -11.40 19.16 -2.52
C GLN A 923 -11.66 17.71 -2.12
N ALA A 924 -12.87 17.40 -1.62
CA ALA A 924 -13.24 16.05 -1.27
C ALA A 924 -13.15 15.10 -2.48
N ALA A 925 -13.58 15.57 -3.68
CA ALA A 925 -13.43 14.81 -4.91
C ALA A 925 -11.98 14.56 -5.28
N ALA A 926 -11.12 15.57 -5.17
CA ALA A 926 -9.69 15.46 -5.50
C ALA A 926 -8.98 14.43 -4.60
N VAL A 927 -9.24 14.45 -3.29
CA VAL A 927 -8.69 13.47 -2.34
C VAL A 927 -9.16 12.06 -2.68
N VAL A 928 -10.47 11.87 -2.90
CA VAL A 928 -11.03 10.55 -3.20
C VAL A 928 -10.52 10.01 -4.53
N VAL A 929 -10.36 10.85 -5.56
CA VAL A 929 -9.75 10.48 -6.85
C VAL A 929 -8.28 10.11 -6.66
N ALA A 930 -7.52 10.89 -5.89
CA ALA A 930 -6.12 10.59 -5.61
C ALA A 930 -5.96 9.22 -4.93
N VAL A 931 -6.79 8.93 -3.90
CA VAL A 931 -6.80 7.64 -3.19
C VAL A 931 -7.19 6.50 -4.13
N SER A 932 -8.30 6.63 -4.85
CA SER A 932 -8.91 5.51 -5.58
C SER A 932 -8.23 5.19 -6.91
N ARG A 933 -7.55 6.17 -7.55
CA ARG A 933 -6.94 6.01 -8.87
C ARG A 933 -5.42 5.88 -8.85
N PHE A 934 -4.74 6.59 -7.96
CA PHE A 934 -3.28 6.68 -7.97
C PHE A 934 -2.63 5.99 -6.76
N GLY A 935 -3.37 5.74 -5.69
CA GLY A 935 -2.91 4.95 -4.56
C GLY A 935 -2.27 5.76 -3.42
N LEU A 936 -1.73 5.02 -2.44
CA LEU A 936 -1.30 5.56 -1.15
C LEU A 936 -0.18 6.60 -1.30
N LEU A 937 0.85 6.32 -2.10
CA LEU A 937 1.98 7.25 -2.25
C LEU A 937 1.54 8.58 -2.87
N ALA A 938 0.68 8.54 -3.88
CA ALA A 938 0.18 9.75 -4.51
C ALA A 938 -0.64 10.62 -3.56
N VAL A 939 -1.44 10.01 -2.68
CA VAL A 939 -2.19 10.74 -1.65
C VAL A 939 -1.28 11.33 -0.59
N ILE A 940 -0.27 10.61 -0.15
CA ILE A 940 0.72 11.14 0.81
C ILE A 940 1.40 12.38 0.23
N VAL A 941 1.83 12.32 -1.03
CA VAL A 941 2.45 13.49 -1.70
C VAL A 941 1.44 14.61 -1.94
N TYR A 942 0.18 14.27 -2.28
CA TYR A 942 -0.91 15.24 -2.34
C TYR A 942 -1.05 16.01 -1.01
N MET A 943 -1.15 15.29 0.12
CA MET A 943 -1.29 15.90 1.45
C MET A 943 -0.07 16.75 1.81
N LEU A 944 1.12 16.30 1.46
CA LEU A 944 2.35 17.05 1.68
C LEU A 944 2.35 18.38 0.88
N PHE A 945 2.07 18.36 -0.42
CA PHE A 945 2.05 19.59 -1.24
C PHE A 945 0.93 20.53 -0.81
N PHE A 946 -0.22 19.98 -0.44
CA PHE A 946 -1.30 20.75 0.18
C PHE A 946 -0.81 21.47 1.44
N ALA A 947 -0.23 20.76 2.41
CA ALA A 947 0.27 21.32 3.66
C ALA A 947 1.34 22.38 3.39
N LEU A 948 2.34 22.06 2.55
CA LEU A 948 3.44 22.99 2.23
C LEU A 948 2.94 24.29 1.59
N SER A 949 1.87 24.24 0.80
CA SER A 949 1.32 25.45 0.14
C SER A 949 0.54 26.37 1.08
N PHE A 950 0.01 25.84 2.20
CA PHE A 950 -0.78 26.61 3.17
C PHE A 950 -0.03 26.97 4.45
N ASP A 951 0.95 26.16 4.84
CA ASP A 951 1.67 26.36 6.10
C ASP A 951 2.84 27.33 5.96
N TYR A 952 3.25 27.65 4.73
CA TYR A 952 4.38 28.55 4.50
C TYR A 952 4.00 29.80 3.72
N PRO A 953 4.61 30.96 4.06
CA PRO A 953 4.31 32.21 3.38
C PRO A 953 4.98 32.26 2.00
N LEU A 954 4.19 32.00 0.95
CA LEU A 954 4.65 32.08 -0.42
C LEU A 954 4.68 33.53 -0.89
N THR A 955 5.84 34.04 -1.34
CA THR A 955 6.03 35.41 -1.78
C THR A 955 7.06 35.56 -2.93
N LEU A 956 6.87 36.53 -3.77
CA LEU A 956 7.86 37.04 -4.74
C LEU A 956 8.53 38.35 -4.25
N ASP A 957 8.13 38.88 -3.09
CA ASP A 957 8.71 40.09 -2.54
C ASP A 957 9.98 39.75 -1.73
N PHE A 958 11.14 39.94 -2.35
CA PHE A 958 12.46 39.69 -1.77
C PHE A 958 12.83 40.65 -0.61
N SER A 959 12.06 41.69 -0.37
CA SER A 959 12.26 42.59 0.77
C SER A 959 11.69 42.03 2.10
N ARG A 960 10.89 40.95 2.04
CA ARG A 960 10.26 40.34 3.20
C ARG A 960 11.23 39.45 3.95
N PHE A 961 11.26 39.53 5.27
CA PHE A 961 12.15 38.73 6.10
C PHE A 961 11.88 37.21 5.97
N TYR A 962 10.65 36.81 5.65
CA TYR A 962 10.24 35.42 5.52
C TYR A 962 10.40 34.85 4.10
N VAL A 963 11.00 35.58 3.15
CA VAL A 963 11.15 35.13 1.77
C VAL A 963 11.91 33.81 1.66
N SER A 964 12.98 33.64 2.44
CA SER A 964 13.76 32.41 2.48
C SER A 964 12.93 31.17 2.87
N ASN A 965 11.95 31.33 3.75
CA ASN A 965 11.10 30.26 4.24
C ASN A 965 10.15 29.77 3.14
N GLY A 966 9.55 30.68 2.40
CA GLY A 966 8.72 30.34 1.22
C GLY A 966 9.52 29.68 0.11
N TRP A 967 10.72 30.22 -0.21
CA TRP A 967 11.58 29.67 -1.27
C TRP A 967 12.18 28.30 -0.91
N PHE A 968 12.47 28.05 0.37
CA PHE A 968 12.84 26.71 0.83
C PHE A 968 11.80 25.67 0.43
N VAL A 969 10.53 25.94 0.72
CA VAL A 969 9.43 25.01 0.42
C VAL A 969 9.18 24.87 -1.08
N ILE A 970 9.27 25.99 -1.83
CA ILE A 970 9.19 25.94 -3.29
C ILE A 970 10.31 25.06 -3.86
N GLY A 971 11.53 25.21 -3.34
CA GLY A 971 12.67 24.38 -3.72
C GLY A 971 12.42 22.90 -3.45
N VAL A 972 11.84 22.55 -2.30
CA VAL A 972 11.45 21.16 -1.96
C VAL A 972 10.39 20.63 -2.93
N MET A 973 9.33 21.39 -3.18
CA MET A 973 8.28 20.99 -4.12
C MET A 973 8.81 20.78 -5.54
N LEU A 974 9.68 21.67 -6.02
CA LEU A 974 10.33 21.56 -7.34
C LEU A 974 11.29 20.37 -7.40
N ALA A 975 12.08 20.13 -6.34
CA ALA A 975 12.99 19.00 -6.25
C ALA A 975 12.23 17.66 -6.27
N LEU A 976 11.15 17.55 -5.50
CA LEU A 976 10.28 16.36 -5.52
C LEU A 976 9.62 16.15 -6.88
N SER A 977 9.09 17.22 -7.50
CA SER A 977 8.46 17.13 -8.82
C SER A 977 9.47 16.81 -9.92
N GLY A 978 10.66 17.43 -9.90
CA GLY A 978 11.74 17.16 -10.86
C GLY A 978 12.33 15.75 -10.70
N GLY A 979 12.53 15.31 -9.46
CA GLY A 979 12.93 13.93 -9.15
C GLY A 979 11.88 12.92 -9.59
N GLY A 980 10.60 13.19 -9.27
CA GLY A 980 9.46 12.38 -9.72
C GLY A 980 9.38 12.30 -11.25
N PHE A 981 9.56 13.43 -11.93
CA PHE A 981 9.63 13.47 -13.39
C PHE A 981 10.76 12.60 -13.94
N TYR A 982 11.99 12.79 -13.48
CA TYR A 982 13.15 12.04 -13.94
C TYR A 982 12.96 10.52 -13.74
N ILE A 983 12.50 10.12 -12.56
CA ILE A 983 12.28 8.72 -12.23
C ILE A 983 11.11 8.14 -13.04
N SER A 984 10.02 8.91 -13.27
CA SER A 984 8.83 8.43 -13.99
C SER A 984 9.08 8.10 -15.46
N LEU A 985 10.13 8.64 -16.05
CA LEU A 985 10.52 8.35 -17.44
C LEU A 985 11.11 6.95 -17.62
N GLY A 986 11.62 6.32 -16.54
CA GLY A 986 12.19 4.96 -16.62
C GLY A 986 13.32 4.80 -17.65
N GLY A 987 14.10 5.85 -17.90
CA GLY A 987 15.17 5.87 -18.90
C GLY A 987 14.75 6.25 -20.32
N GLN A 988 13.47 6.57 -20.55
CA GLN A 988 13.00 7.06 -21.85
C GLN A 988 13.56 8.47 -22.14
N LYS A 989 13.98 8.70 -23.39
CA LYS A 989 14.45 10.04 -23.82
C LYS A 989 13.26 10.98 -24.02
N VAL A 990 13.32 12.18 -23.43
CA VAL A 990 12.26 13.20 -23.52
C VAL A 990 12.12 13.74 -24.95
N PHE A 991 13.22 13.79 -25.68
CA PHE A 991 13.30 14.27 -27.07
C PHE A 991 13.80 13.14 -27.98
N ALA A 992 13.00 12.10 -28.16
CA ALA A 992 13.18 11.09 -29.23
C ALA A 992 12.44 11.54 -30.51
N GLY A 993 12.55 12.80 -30.88
CA GLY A 993 12.15 13.33 -32.18
C GLY A 993 13.32 13.18 -33.14
N LYS A 994 13.17 12.41 -34.22
CA LYS A 994 14.04 12.49 -35.39
C LYS A 994 14.11 13.95 -35.78
N LEU A 995 15.31 14.53 -35.72
CA LEU A 995 15.56 15.80 -36.44
C LEU A 995 15.19 15.52 -37.91
N PRO A 996 14.41 16.40 -38.58
CA PRO A 996 14.14 16.25 -40.01
C PRO A 996 15.49 16.37 -40.71
N GLY A 997 16.09 15.24 -41.12
CA GLY A 997 17.39 15.23 -41.81
C GLY A 997 18.18 13.93 -41.74
N GLU A 998 17.88 12.98 -40.79
CA GLU A 998 18.58 11.69 -40.72
C GLU A 998 17.70 10.57 -41.36
N GLN A 999 17.55 10.67 -42.65
CA GLN A 999 17.38 9.54 -43.56
C GLN A 999 18.59 9.61 -44.49
N LEU A 1000 19.56 8.76 -44.24
CA LEU A 1000 20.60 8.31 -45.18
C LEU A 1000 21.79 7.79 -44.35
N ASP A 1001 21.74 6.51 -44.01
CA ASP A 1001 22.70 5.46 -44.38
C ASP A 1001 22.30 4.16 -43.72
#